data_566027da83602e77a56095007c077c3e
#
_entry.id   566027da83602e77a56095007c077c3e
#
_cell.length_a   1.000
_cell.length_b   1.000
_cell.length_c   1.000
_cell.angle_alpha   90.00
_cell.angle_beta   90.00
_cell.angle_gamma   90.00
#
_symmetry.space_group_name_H-M   'P 1'
#
loop_
_entity.id
_entity.type
_entity.pdbx_description
1 polymer ?
#
loop_
_entity_poly.entity_id
_entity_poly.type
_entity_poly.pdbx_seq_one_letter_code
_entity_poly.pdbx_strand_id
1 'polypeptide(L)'
;MVAPRTRAERPAEIVPAARPARKGSRRVAAEAAVDRSPPKKPSSRNGTGASAKKADGANGTAAKAAKEPRHANSATASAVAKAATEAPKRKKSALELQGEQLVKAVLGYDADADVERLQKVIDFAIEAHGEQRRGSGEPFVTHPIASAQILAELDIDPVAIEAALLHDVPEDTGYALSDIEERFGSEVAQLVDGVTKLGKYSTVSLEQQQAENIRKMFLAMAEDIRVVLIKLADRLHNMRTLTGLAPEKQLRIARQTLEIYAPLAERLGIWQIKWELEDLAFKILEPARFRELAKLLDTRRKARESFIDRAIAELEPRLKAAGIDPDLNGRPKHIYSIWKKMQRKGAEFGEIYDVYAIRILVDEVRDCYAALGIVHSLWRPIPGQFDDYIAVPKNNLYQSLHTAVIAMDGKPLEIQIRTQAMHQTSEVGIAAHWRYKEGSKAEREYDAKLAWLRQLMDWQRDVSDATEFVEGVKLDIFQDQVFVFTPKGDIKDLPAGATPLDFAYRIHTDVGHRTIGAKVNNRLVPLDYRLKNGDIVEIVTTRAGHGPSRDWLNLVRTSHAREKIRQWFKRQERDENIVHGRESLDRELRRLARTSTAAVGQDSILEVARQLNYDSTDDFFAAVGYGAVSAQSVVMRLGVADDSHVALPTVAPPPSPQRAGGVRVKGVGDLLVRFARCCHPIPGDPIQGFITRGKGVTVHLRSCPTVLNEREVSRLIDVEWEAAPTQTYPIAVRVEAYDRTGLLNDITQVVAEAKVNILAADVVVGPDHTAVVRATLEVASVSQLARVLGRIEQLKDVSSVQRDLS
;
A
#
# COMPACT_ATOMS: atom_id res chain seq x y z
N MET A 1 49.72 2.43 44.72
CA MET A 1 51.06 2.72 44.17
C MET A 1 50.81 3.45 42.85
N VAL A 2 50.87 4.71 42.92
CA VAL A 2 51.80 5.66 42.29
C VAL A 2 51.63 5.78 40.74
N ALA A 3 51.08 6.93 40.44
CA ALA A 3 51.12 7.53 39.07
C ALA A 3 52.57 7.96 38.72
N PRO A 4 52.84 8.41 37.46
CA PRO A 4 52.80 9.87 37.28
C PRO A 4 52.19 10.40 35.95
N ARG A 5 51.82 11.67 36.05
CA ARG A 5 51.41 12.67 35.09
C ARG A 5 52.57 13.14 34.19
N THR A 6 52.28 13.55 32.96
CA THR A 6 52.87 14.71 32.25
C THR A 6 51.92 15.05 31.10
N ARG A 7 51.51 16.14 30.88
CA ARG A 7 51.78 17.59 30.83
C ARG A 7 51.23 18.12 29.47
N ALA A 8 50.39 19.10 29.60
CA ALA A 8 49.72 19.85 28.54
C ALA A 8 50.72 20.69 27.72
N GLU A 9 50.35 20.89 26.43
CA GLU A 9 50.75 22.10 25.71
C GLU A 9 49.56 22.64 24.90
N ARG A 10 49.27 23.89 25.12
CA ARG A 10 48.34 24.80 24.41
C ARG A 10 49.18 25.75 23.52
N PRO A 11 48.60 26.65 22.75
CA PRO A 11 48.38 26.70 21.31
C PRO A 11 49.13 27.87 20.69
N ALA A 12 49.15 27.97 19.39
CA ALA A 12 49.57 29.16 18.66
C ALA A 12 48.44 29.74 17.84
N GLU A 13 48.03 30.94 18.25
CA GLU A 13 47.29 31.93 17.44
C GLU A 13 48.12 32.37 16.24
N ILE A 14 47.51 32.55 15.09
CA ILE A 14 48.01 33.51 14.09
C ILE A 14 46.80 34.26 13.49
N VAL A 15 46.90 35.58 13.62
CA VAL A 15 46.03 36.69 13.23
C VAL A 15 46.27 37.05 11.75
N PRO A 16 45.35 37.79 11.05
CA PRO A 16 45.17 37.79 9.61
C PRO A 16 45.96 38.86 8.86
N ALA A 17 46.16 38.68 7.57
CA ALA A 17 46.69 39.72 6.68
C ALA A 17 45.73 40.02 5.50
N ALA A 18 45.27 41.22 5.55
CA ALA A 18 45.09 42.32 4.59
C ALA A 18 44.86 42.02 3.07
N ARG A 19 43.76 42.67 2.61
CA ARG A 19 43.46 43.04 1.23
C ARG A 19 44.55 43.91 0.61
N PRO A 20 44.66 43.93 -0.73
CA PRO A 20 44.63 45.25 -1.39
C PRO A 20 43.56 45.42 -2.49
N ALA A 21 43.33 46.72 -2.74
CA ALA A 21 42.23 47.29 -3.51
C ALA A 21 42.56 47.63 -4.96
N ARG A 22 41.47 47.78 -5.72
CA ARG A 22 41.21 48.76 -6.82
C ARG A 22 42.08 48.91 -8.04
N LYS A 23 41.41 48.84 -9.17
CA LYS A 23 41.30 49.85 -10.29
C LYS A 23 40.64 49.15 -11.47
N GLY A 24 39.63 49.64 -12.20
CA GLY A 24 39.15 50.96 -12.50
C GLY A 24 38.78 51.00 -13.99
N SER A 25 37.56 51.57 -14.23
CA SER A 25 37.14 52.32 -15.43
C SER A 25 36.85 51.50 -16.72
N ARG A 26 35.82 51.78 -17.46
CA ARG A 26 35.05 52.89 -17.97
C ARG A 26 33.86 52.39 -18.81
N ARG A 27 32.64 52.89 -18.57
CA ARG A 27 31.76 53.70 -19.40
C ARG A 27 31.69 53.42 -20.90
N VAL A 28 30.44 53.23 -21.38
CA VAL A 28 29.65 54.10 -22.30
C VAL A 28 28.28 53.39 -22.41
N ALA A 29 27.14 53.93 -21.97
CA ALA A 29 26.15 54.81 -22.61
C ALA A 29 25.62 54.24 -23.95
N ALA A 30 24.33 54.22 -24.26
CA ALA A 30 23.15 54.95 -23.97
C ALA A 30 21.94 54.32 -24.72
N GLU A 31 20.74 54.62 -24.27
CA GLU A 31 19.48 54.82 -25.03
C GLU A 31 18.92 53.68 -25.88
N ALA A 32 17.63 53.31 -25.87
CA ALA A 32 16.46 54.13 -25.94
C ALA A 32 15.23 53.30 -25.50
N ALA A 33 14.31 53.98 -24.85
CA ALA A 33 12.92 53.60 -24.61
C ALA A 33 12.12 53.58 -25.90
N VAL A 34 11.23 52.60 -26.06
CA VAL A 34 10.00 52.78 -26.83
C VAL A 34 8.84 52.04 -26.13
N ASP A 35 8.01 52.83 -25.62
CA ASP A 35 6.58 52.65 -25.27
C ASP A 35 5.79 52.03 -26.42
N ARG A 36 4.87 51.12 -26.18
CA ARG A 36 3.62 50.94 -26.92
C ARG A 36 2.63 50.04 -26.22
N SER A 37 1.59 50.67 -25.73
CA SER A 37 0.33 50.08 -25.29
C SER A 37 -0.46 49.40 -26.42
N PRO A 38 -1.52 48.60 -26.11
CA PRO A 38 -2.15 47.67 -26.99
C PRO A 38 -3.27 48.31 -27.88
N PRO A 39 -3.62 47.70 -29.02
CA PRO A 39 -4.76 48.13 -29.82
C PRO A 39 -6.07 47.44 -29.49
N LYS A 40 -7.09 48.24 -29.54
CA LYS A 40 -8.53 47.98 -29.41
C LYS A 40 -9.06 47.18 -30.62
N LYS A 41 -10.21 46.54 -30.36
CA LYS A 41 -11.14 45.89 -31.30
C LYS A 41 -11.55 46.74 -32.51
N PRO A 42 -12.05 46.16 -33.56
CA PRO A 42 -13.14 46.78 -34.33
C PRO A 42 -14.41 45.94 -34.31
N SER A 43 -15.53 46.70 -34.22
CA SER A 43 -16.92 46.32 -34.40
C SER A 43 -17.33 46.47 -35.89
N SER A 44 -18.27 45.65 -36.35
CA SER A 44 -19.24 46.01 -37.41
C SER A 44 -20.46 45.10 -37.21
N ARG A 45 -21.62 45.61 -36.86
CA ARG A 45 -22.72 46.30 -37.53
C ARG A 45 -23.21 45.60 -38.78
N ASN A 46 -24.44 45.13 -38.67
CA ASN A 46 -25.67 45.44 -39.43
C ASN A 46 -26.73 44.39 -39.09
N GLY A 47 -27.98 44.65 -38.87
CA GLY A 47 -28.87 45.79 -39.03
C GLY A 47 -30.25 45.24 -39.39
N THR A 48 -31.26 45.98 -38.98
CA THR A 48 -32.68 45.97 -39.41
C THR A 48 -33.55 44.91 -38.71
N GLY A 49 -34.68 45.25 -38.18
CA GLY A 49 -35.43 46.49 -38.06
C GLY A 49 -36.84 46.18 -37.53
N ALA A 50 -37.32 47.15 -36.86
CA ALA A 50 -38.72 47.59 -36.80
C ALA A 50 -39.79 46.68 -36.19
N SER A 51 -40.66 47.10 -35.35
CA SER A 51 -41.35 48.29 -35.05
C SER A 51 -42.51 47.98 -34.07
N ALA A 52 -42.62 48.64 -33.00
CA ALA A 52 -43.58 49.65 -32.58
C ALA A 52 -44.86 49.17 -31.90
N LYS A 53 -45.08 49.90 -30.83
CA LYS A 53 -46.25 50.58 -30.23
C LYS A 53 -46.96 49.86 -29.11
N LYS A 54 -46.85 50.48 -27.87
CA LYS A 54 -47.75 51.45 -27.21
C LYS A 54 -49.16 50.89 -27.01
N ALA A 55 -49.80 50.93 -25.89
CA ALA A 55 -50.02 51.96 -24.87
C ALA A 55 -50.84 51.40 -23.72
N ASP A 56 -50.49 51.79 -22.48
CA ASP A 56 -51.35 52.64 -21.60
C ASP A 56 -52.67 52.08 -21.07
N GLY A 57 -52.79 52.16 -19.75
CA GLY A 57 -53.91 52.67 -19.04
C GLY A 57 -54.38 51.82 -17.89
N ALA A 58 -53.97 52.00 -16.67
CA ALA A 58 -54.47 52.90 -15.66
C ALA A 58 -55.79 52.47 -14.99
N ASN A 59 -55.71 52.38 -13.67
CA ASN A 59 -56.73 52.75 -12.65
C ASN A 59 -58.02 51.91 -12.56
N GLY A 60 -58.43 51.50 -11.40
CA GLY A 60 -58.75 52.19 -10.24
C GLY A 60 -59.63 51.35 -9.31
N THR A 61 -59.40 51.50 -8.06
CA THR A 61 -60.29 51.76 -6.92
C THR A 61 -61.43 50.80 -6.57
N ALA A 62 -61.25 50.16 -5.45
CA ALA A 62 -61.99 50.50 -4.17
C ALA A 62 -63.37 49.96 -3.94
N ALA A 63 -63.51 49.41 -2.79
CA ALA A 63 -64.59 49.57 -1.80
C ALA A 63 -65.51 48.42 -1.56
N LYS A 64 -65.39 47.92 -0.36
CA LYS A 64 -66.25 47.97 0.82
C LYS A 64 -67.56 47.16 0.79
N ALA A 65 -67.62 46.31 1.74
CA ALA A 65 -68.55 46.20 2.85
C ALA A 65 -69.80 45.32 2.65
N ALA A 66 -69.91 44.39 3.53
CA ALA A 66 -70.94 44.36 4.62
C ALA A 66 -71.82 43.10 4.66
N LYS A 67 -71.80 42.54 5.86
CA LYS A 67 -72.85 41.95 6.70
C LYS A 67 -73.46 40.62 6.40
N GLU A 68 -73.21 39.75 7.42
CA GLU A 68 -74.05 38.66 7.92
C GLU A 68 -75.52 38.85 7.87
N PRO A 69 -76.41 37.83 7.97
CA PRO A 69 -76.52 37.10 9.20
C PRO A 69 -76.97 35.56 9.15
N ARG A 70 -76.52 34.85 10.17
CA ARG A 70 -77.26 33.96 11.10
C ARG A 70 -78.04 32.69 10.63
N HIS A 71 -77.69 31.67 11.38
CA HIS A 71 -78.47 30.46 11.91
C HIS A 71 -78.59 29.27 10.95
N ALA A 72 -78.35 28.07 11.34
CA ALA A 72 -78.38 27.29 12.54
C ALA A 72 -78.06 25.83 12.23
N ASN A 73 -77.54 25.12 13.17
CA ASN A 73 -77.56 23.67 13.33
C ASN A 73 -76.89 22.73 12.30
N SER A 74 -75.70 22.22 12.63
CA SER A 74 -75.56 20.75 12.71
C SER A 74 -74.35 20.38 13.54
N ALA A 75 -74.64 20.07 14.77
CA ALA A 75 -73.70 19.50 15.75
C ALA A 75 -73.55 17.98 15.64
N THR A 76 -73.43 17.44 14.39
CA THR A 76 -73.30 16.00 14.16
C THR A 76 -72.25 15.60 13.13
N ALA A 77 -71.56 16.56 12.51
CA ALA A 77 -70.50 16.27 11.52
C ALA A 77 -69.06 16.45 12.10
N SER A 78 -68.91 16.99 13.32
CA SER A 78 -67.60 17.25 13.94
C SER A 78 -67.08 16.11 14.83
N ALA A 79 -67.90 15.09 15.11
CA ALA A 79 -67.48 13.92 15.89
C ALA A 79 -66.95 12.73 15.06
N VAL A 80 -67.18 12.72 13.75
CA VAL A 80 -66.70 11.63 12.83
C VAL A 80 -65.40 12.00 12.14
N ALA A 81 -65.07 13.31 12.02
CA ALA A 81 -63.81 13.78 11.43
C ALA A 81 -62.64 13.86 12.42
N LYS A 82 -62.85 13.67 13.73
CA LYS A 82 -61.81 13.59 14.76
C LYS A 82 -61.40 12.18 15.15
N ALA A 83 -62.11 11.15 14.65
CA ALA A 83 -61.78 9.73 14.93
C ALA A 83 -61.00 9.06 13.79
N ALA A 84 -60.63 9.80 12.71
CA ALA A 84 -59.92 9.24 11.57
C ALA A 84 -58.46 9.72 11.44
N THR A 85 -57.86 10.34 12.47
CA THR A 85 -56.46 10.86 12.38
C THR A 85 -55.62 10.58 13.63
N GLU A 86 -55.81 9.45 14.30
CA GLU A 86 -54.81 8.91 15.23
C GLU A 86 -54.85 7.38 15.10
N ALA A 87 -54.27 6.87 14.00
CA ALA A 87 -53.67 5.55 14.03
C ALA A 87 -52.58 5.56 15.09
N PRO A 88 -52.50 4.55 15.99
CA PRO A 88 -51.48 4.52 17.02
C PRO A 88 -50.13 4.61 16.30
N LYS A 89 -49.35 5.65 16.60
CA LYS A 89 -47.98 5.77 16.11
C LYS A 89 -47.24 4.50 16.48
N ARG A 90 -47.06 3.57 15.53
CA ARG A 90 -46.28 2.37 15.69
C ARG A 90 -44.88 2.83 16.18
N LYS A 91 -44.44 2.31 17.34
CA LYS A 91 -43.08 2.58 17.78
C LYS A 91 -42.15 2.10 16.67
N LYS A 92 -41.42 3.01 16.05
CA LYS A 92 -40.46 2.69 15.02
C LYS A 92 -39.43 1.73 15.59
N SER A 93 -39.01 0.77 14.80
CA SER A 93 -37.95 -0.15 15.17
C SER A 93 -36.62 0.62 15.30
N ALA A 94 -35.65 0.07 16.02
CA ALA A 94 -34.34 0.68 16.13
C ALA A 94 -33.65 0.88 14.77
N LEU A 95 -33.91 -0.04 13.83
CA LEU A 95 -33.37 0.02 12.45
C LEU A 95 -34.01 1.16 11.64
N GLU A 96 -35.34 1.32 11.74
CA GLU A 96 -36.05 2.44 11.10
C GLU A 96 -35.52 3.80 11.60
N LEU A 97 -35.23 3.91 12.91
CA LEU A 97 -34.62 5.13 13.47
C LEU A 97 -33.20 5.39 12.95
N GLN A 98 -32.37 4.35 12.81
CA GLN A 98 -31.03 4.48 12.22
C GLN A 98 -31.10 4.89 10.75
N GLY A 99 -32.02 4.33 9.96
CA GLY A 99 -32.27 4.73 8.57
C GLY A 99 -32.69 6.21 8.46
N GLU A 100 -33.60 6.66 9.33
CA GLU A 100 -34.01 8.08 9.37
C GLU A 100 -32.88 9.02 9.77
N GLN A 101 -31.99 8.59 10.67
CA GLN A 101 -30.79 9.35 11.04
C GLN A 101 -29.84 9.49 9.86
N LEU A 102 -29.63 8.42 9.08
CA LEU A 102 -28.84 8.45 7.87
C LEU A 102 -29.42 9.41 6.83
N VAL A 103 -30.73 9.31 6.53
CA VAL A 103 -31.42 10.22 5.59
C VAL A 103 -31.28 11.67 6.05
N LYS A 104 -31.46 11.93 7.35
CA LYS A 104 -31.30 13.28 7.90
C LYS A 104 -29.85 13.78 7.79
N ALA A 105 -28.87 12.92 7.97
CA ALA A 105 -27.46 13.26 7.81
C ALA A 105 -27.16 13.65 6.37
N VAL A 106 -27.63 12.88 5.38
CA VAL A 106 -27.46 13.18 3.95
C VAL A 106 -28.13 14.51 3.58
N LEU A 107 -29.36 14.74 4.00
CA LEU A 107 -30.05 16.01 3.77
C LEU A 107 -29.37 17.21 4.42
N GLY A 108 -28.53 16.98 5.42
CA GLY A 108 -27.77 18.03 6.10
C GLY A 108 -26.72 18.69 5.20
N TYR A 109 -26.20 17.99 4.21
CA TYR A 109 -25.17 18.49 3.28
C TYR A 109 -25.61 18.46 1.81
N ASP A 110 -26.57 17.64 1.45
CA ASP A 110 -27.16 17.55 0.10
C ASP A 110 -28.69 17.67 0.19
N ALA A 111 -29.18 18.89 0.03
CA ALA A 111 -30.62 19.18 0.13
C ALA A 111 -31.43 18.64 -1.08
N ASP A 112 -30.76 18.36 -2.19
CA ASP A 112 -31.36 17.85 -3.44
C ASP A 112 -31.29 16.30 -3.53
N ALA A 113 -30.77 15.61 -2.50
CA ALA A 113 -30.67 14.17 -2.48
C ALA A 113 -32.04 13.47 -2.63
N ASP A 114 -32.07 12.42 -3.45
CA ASP A 114 -33.30 11.61 -3.66
C ASP A 114 -33.58 10.73 -2.41
N VAL A 115 -34.36 11.28 -1.50
CA VAL A 115 -34.76 10.64 -0.24
C VAL A 115 -35.57 9.36 -0.49
N GLU A 116 -36.43 9.34 -1.51
CA GLU A 116 -37.26 8.15 -1.81
C GLU A 116 -36.38 6.98 -2.27
N ARG A 117 -35.39 7.29 -3.09
CA ARG A 117 -34.39 6.33 -3.55
C ARG A 117 -33.54 5.80 -2.41
N LEU A 118 -33.00 6.68 -1.57
CA LEU A 118 -32.19 6.28 -0.42
C LEU A 118 -33.00 5.40 0.56
N GLN A 119 -34.28 5.74 0.80
CA GLN A 119 -35.15 4.92 1.64
C GLN A 119 -35.39 3.52 1.02
N LYS A 120 -35.58 3.42 -0.29
CA LYS A 120 -35.70 2.11 -0.99
C LYS A 120 -34.46 1.25 -0.84
N VAL A 121 -33.27 1.86 -0.89
CA VAL A 121 -31.99 1.15 -0.68
C VAL A 121 -31.90 0.63 0.76
N ILE A 122 -32.25 1.46 1.76
CA ILE A 122 -32.27 1.07 3.18
C ILE A 122 -33.23 -0.09 3.40
N ASP A 123 -34.47 0.01 2.89
CA ASP A 123 -35.49 -1.01 3.04
C ASP A 123 -35.06 -2.34 2.38
N PHE A 124 -34.45 -2.27 1.20
CA PHE A 124 -33.90 -3.44 0.53
C PHE A 124 -32.72 -4.07 1.29
N ALA A 125 -31.80 -3.28 1.84
CA ALA A 125 -30.71 -3.80 2.66
C ALA A 125 -31.25 -4.52 3.91
N ILE A 126 -32.31 -3.99 4.54
CA ILE A 126 -32.98 -4.61 5.70
C ILE A 126 -33.65 -5.94 5.28
N GLU A 127 -34.36 -5.93 4.15
CA GLU A 127 -35.01 -7.13 3.58
C GLU A 127 -33.99 -8.22 3.25
N ALA A 128 -32.91 -7.86 2.53
CA ALA A 128 -31.88 -8.78 2.05
C ALA A 128 -31.16 -9.51 3.18
N HIS A 129 -30.80 -8.81 4.25
CA HIS A 129 -30.14 -9.41 5.42
C HIS A 129 -31.11 -10.09 6.40
N GLY A 130 -32.43 -9.73 6.38
CA GLY A 130 -33.48 -10.37 7.15
C GLY A 130 -33.12 -10.57 8.63
N GLU A 131 -33.14 -11.84 9.08
CA GLU A 131 -32.87 -12.22 10.48
C GLU A 131 -31.38 -12.51 10.77
N GLN A 132 -30.50 -12.26 9.83
CA GLN A 132 -29.05 -12.49 10.02
C GLN A 132 -28.53 -11.67 11.21
N ARG A 133 -27.63 -12.29 12.01
CA ARG A 133 -27.03 -11.66 13.19
C ARG A 133 -25.52 -11.71 13.15
N ARG A 134 -24.91 -10.67 13.66
CA ARG A 134 -23.46 -10.59 13.89
C ARG A 134 -23.05 -11.47 15.08
N GLY A 135 -21.77 -11.75 15.24
CA GLY A 135 -21.21 -12.43 16.40
C GLY A 135 -21.47 -11.71 17.75
N SER A 136 -21.80 -10.42 17.72
CA SER A 136 -22.25 -9.61 18.87
C SER A 136 -23.72 -9.85 19.24
N GLY A 137 -24.51 -10.53 18.38
CA GLY A 137 -25.94 -10.74 18.55
C GLY A 137 -26.83 -9.66 17.92
N GLU A 138 -26.27 -8.56 17.44
CA GLU A 138 -26.98 -7.48 16.74
C GLU A 138 -27.44 -7.91 15.32
N PRO A 139 -28.53 -7.32 14.78
CA PRO A 139 -28.91 -7.54 13.39
C PRO A 139 -27.76 -7.20 12.44
N PHE A 140 -27.52 -8.04 11.42
CA PHE A 140 -26.38 -7.84 10.50
C PHE A 140 -26.43 -6.49 9.78
N VAL A 141 -27.62 -6.06 9.36
CA VAL A 141 -27.86 -4.80 8.64
C VAL A 141 -27.43 -3.55 9.40
N THR A 142 -27.24 -3.61 10.71
CA THR A 142 -26.70 -2.48 11.50
C THR A 142 -25.30 -2.08 11.00
N HIS A 143 -24.55 -3.02 10.45
CA HIS A 143 -23.19 -2.77 9.91
C HIS A 143 -23.19 -1.94 8.65
N PRO A 144 -23.85 -2.30 7.55
CA PRO A 144 -23.92 -1.45 6.37
C PRO A 144 -24.55 -0.08 6.64
N ILE A 145 -25.58 0.01 7.50
CA ILE A 145 -26.16 1.31 7.91
C ILE A 145 -25.12 2.17 8.62
N ALA A 146 -24.37 1.61 9.58
CA ALA A 146 -23.32 2.35 10.28
C ALA A 146 -22.15 2.74 9.37
N SER A 147 -21.78 1.89 8.39
CA SER A 147 -20.77 2.22 7.38
C SER A 147 -21.24 3.37 6.48
N ALA A 148 -22.49 3.36 6.05
CA ALA A 148 -23.11 4.44 5.30
C ALA A 148 -23.19 5.75 6.12
N GLN A 149 -23.49 5.65 7.44
CA GLN A 149 -23.50 6.81 8.34
C GLN A 149 -22.11 7.46 8.46
N ILE A 150 -21.03 6.66 8.54
CA ILE A 150 -19.65 7.20 8.54
C ILE A 150 -19.35 7.96 7.25
N LEU A 151 -19.82 7.49 6.09
CA LEU A 151 -19.67 8.20 4.83
C LEU A 151 -20.50 9.49 4.77
N ALA A 152 -21.72 9.47 5.31
CA ALA A 152 -22.56 10.67 5.42
C ALA A 152 -21.92 11.73 6.32
N GLU A 153 -21.21 11.34 7.39
CA GLU A 153 -20.43 12.25 8.25
C GLU A 153 -19.23 12.89 7.53
N LEU A 154 -18.80 12.30 6.42
CA LEU A 154 -17.75 12.82 5.54
C LEU A 154 -18.29 13.60 4.33
N ASP A 155 -19.62 13.84 4.29
CA ASP A 155 -20.33 14.52 3.20
C ASP A 155 -20.09 13.87 1.80
N ILE A 156 -20.06 12.52 1.75
CA ILE A 156 -19.83 11.76 0.51
C ILE A 156 -21.13 11.70 -0.31
N ASP A 157 -20.97 11.54 -1.64
CA ASP A 157 -22.10 11.49 -2.57
C ASP A 157 -23.09 10.36 -2.25
N PRO A 158 -24.39 10.55 -2.52
CA PRO A 158 -25.44 9.57 -2.20
C PRO A 158 -25.22 8.20 -2.85
N VAL A 159 -24.60 8.12 -4.04
CA VAL A 159 -24.35 6.85 -4.75
C VAL A 159 -23.37 5.98 -3.97
N ALA A 160 -22.33 6.60 -3.40
CA ALA A 160 -21.38 5.87 -2.54
C ALA A 160 -22.04 5.42 -1.21
N ILE A 161 -22.99 6.18 -0.68
CA ILE A 161 -23.79 5.81 0.49
C ILE A 161 -24.70 4.61 0.17
N GLU A 162 -25.38 4.62 -0.99
CA GLU A 162 -26.17 3.50 -1.49
C GLU A 162 -25.32 2.23 -1.64
N ALA A 163 -24.13 2.37 -2.25
CA ALA A 163 -23.19 1.27 -2.39
C ALA A 163 -22.69 0.74 -1.03
N ALA A 164 -22.49 1.62 -0.03
CA ALA A 164 -22.12 1.21 1.31
C ALA A 164 -23.24 0.47 2.05
N LEU A 165 -24.50 0.80 1.77
CA LEU A 165 -25.67 0.05 2.31
C LEU A 165 -25.76 -1.35 1.72
N LEU A 166 -25.27 -1.55 0.49
CA LEU A 166 -25.45 -2.79 -0.29
C LEU A 166 -24.18 -3.64 -0.39
N HIS A 167 -23.03 -3.21 0.13
CA HIS A 167 -21.74 -3.84 -0.14
C HIS A 167 -21.62 -5.29 0.32
N ASP A 168 -22.32 -5.68 1.39
CA ASP A 168 -22.32 -7.04 1.92
C ASP A 168 -23.44 -7.92 1.32
N VAL A 169 -24.41 -7.33 0.59
CA VAL A 169 -25.56 -8.05 0.05
C VAL A 169 -25.13 -9.19 -0.89
N PRO A 170 -24.21 -9.00 -1.89
CA PRO A 170 -23.82 -10.08 -2.77
C PRO A 170 -22.98 -11.16 -2.10
N GLU A 171 -22.33 -10.85 -0.97
CA GLU A 171 -21.47 -11.81 -0.25
C GLU A 171 -22.24 -12.67 0.75
N ASP A 172 -23.17 -12.06 1.46
CA ASP A 172 -23.77 -12.64 2.66
C ASP A 172 -25.27 -12.96 2.50
N THR A 173 -25.86 -12.64 1.31
CA THR A 173 -27.27 -12.94 1.02
C THR A 173 -27.44 -13.77 -0.25
N GLY A 174 -28.69 -14.05 -0.65
CA GLY A 174 -29.00 -14.77 -1.88
C GLY A 174 -29.09 -13.90 -3.15
N TYR A 175 -28.90 -12.58 -3.03
CA TYR A 175 -28.98 -11.66 -4.16
C TYR A 175 -27.64 -11.57 -4.87
N ALA A 176 -27.69 -11.54 -6.22
CA ALA A 176 -26.51 -11.37 -7.06
C ALA A 176 -26.24 -9.88 -7.36
N LEU A 177 -25.05 -9.57 -7.86
CA LEU A 177 -24.71 -8.22 -8.30
C LEU A 177 -25.64 -7.68 -9.39
N SER A 178 -26.14 -8.57 -10.28
CA SER A 178 -27.15 -8.24 -11.30
C SER A 178 -28.46 -7.72 -10.72
N ASP A 179 -28.86 -8.22 -9.54
CA ASP A 179 -30.09 -7.77 -8.88
C ASP A 179 -29.94 -6.34 -8.34
N ILE A 180 -28.72 -5.98 -7.93
CA ILE A 180 -28.37 -4.62 -7.50
C ILE A 180 -28.34 -3.69 -8.72
N GLU A 181 -27.75 -4.12 -9.84
CA GLU A 181 -27.67 -3.34 -11.07
C GLU A 181 -29.06 -3.02 -11.63
N GLU A 182 -29.95 -4.02 -11.66
CA GLU A 182 -31.32 -3.85 -12.16
C GLU A 182 -32.14 -2.86 -11.31
N ARG A 183 -31.96 -2.89 -9.99
CA ARG A 183 -32.77 -2.09 -9.05
C ARG A 183 -32.21 -0.69 -8.80
N PHE A 184 -30.89 -0.56 -8.73
CA PHE A 184 -30.21 0.65 -8.26
C PHE A 184 -29.24 1.24 -9.28
N GLY A 185 -29.04 0.58 -10.42
CA GLY A 185 -28.23 1.07 -11.54
C GLY A 185 -26.79 0.57 -11.54
N SER A 186 -26.16 0.70 -12.70
CA SER A 186 -24.80 0.17 -12.96
C SER A 186 -23.73 0.84 -12.12
N GLU A 187 -23.85 2.13 -11.78
CA GLU A 187 -22.86 2.85 -11.00
C GLU A 187 -22.77 2.30 -9.56
N VAL A 188 -23.91 2.09 -8.90
CA VAL A 188 -23.98 1.47 -7.57
C VAL A 188 -23.43 0.04 -7.62
N ALA A 189 -23.82 -0.74 -8.63
CA ALA A 189 -23.35 -2.11 -8.78
C ALA A 189 -21.84 -2.19 -9.01
N GLN A 190 -21.24 -1.29 -9.79
CA GLN A 190 -19.78 -1.22 -9.99
C GLN A 190 -19.03 -0.92 -8.68
N LEU A 191 -19.52 0.02 -7.87
CA LEU A 191 -18.94 0.32 -6.57
C LEU A 191 -19.03 -0.88 -5.63
N VAL A 192 -20.18 -1.54 -5.57
CA VAL A 192 -20.40 -2.76 -4.77
C VAL A 192 -19.44 -3.88 -5.23
N ASP A 193 -19.32 -4.13 -6.55
CA ASP A 193 -18.38 -5.12 -7.10
C ASP A 193 -16.94 -4.78 -6.73
N GLY A 194 -16.54 -3.50 -6.82
CA GLY A 194 -15.23 -3.02 -6.41
C GLY A 194 -14.91 -3.32 -4.95
N VAL A 195 -15.89 -3.16 -4.05
CA VAL A 195 -15.75 -3.46 -2.61
C VAL A 195 -15.73 -4.97 -2.37
N THR A 196 -16.57 -5.75 -3.08
CA THR A 196 -16.80 -7.19 -2.90
C THR A 196 -15.63 -8.04 -3.42
N LYS A 197 -15.00 -7.70 -4.55
CA LYS A 197 -13.83 -8.42 -5.13
C LYS A 197 -12.68 -8.64 -4.15
N LEU A 198 -12.73 -8.01 -2.99
CA LEU A 198 -11.75 -8.10 -1.92
C LEU A 198 -11.93 -9.34 -1.01
N GLY A 199 -12.93 -10.19 -1.25
CA GLY A 199 -13.39 -11.21 -0.28
C GLY A 199 -12.91 -12.65 -0.45
N LYS A 200 -12.78 -13.24 -1.65
CA LYS A 200 -12.71 -14.72 -1.79
C LYS A 200 -11.61 -15.26 -2.70
N TYR A 201 -10.55 -15.87 -2.10
CA TYR A 201 -9.67 -16.85 -2.76
C TYR A 201 -9.31 -17.99 -1.81
N SER A 202 -9.60 -19.23 -2.19
CA SER A 202 -9.60 -20.40 -1.30
C SER A 202 -8.40 -21.36 -1.44
N THR A 203 -7.34 -21.03 -2.21
CA THR A 203 -6.29 -22.02 -2.56
C THR A 203 -4.85 -21.63 -2.18
N VAL A 204 -4.62 -20.49 -1.54
CA VAL A 204 -3.28 -19.95 -1.29
C VAL A 204 -3.07 -19.75 0.21
N SER A 205 -1.83 -19.58 0.67
CA SER A 205 -1.53 -19.28 2.07
C SER A 205 -2.29 -18.03 2.54
N LEU A 206 -2.60 -17.94 3.84
CA LEU A 206 -3.34 -16.81 4.41
C LEU A 206 -2.67 -15.46 4.13
N GLU A 207 -1.34 -15.43 4.11
CA GLU A 207 -0.54 -14.23 3.82
C GLU A 207 -0.64 -13.81 2.35
N GLN A 208 -0.53 -14.74 1.44
CA GLN A 208 -0.70 -14.48 0.00
C GLN A 208 -2.13 -14.06 -0.34
N GLN A 209 -3.12 -14.65 0.33
CA GLN A 209 -4.52 -14.25 0.18
C GLN A 209 -4.75 -12.80 0.64
N GLN A 210 -4.12 -12.41 1.76
CA GLN A 210 -4.19 -11.03 2.24
C GLN A 210 -3.49 -10.06 1.29
N ALA A 211 -2.32 -10.41 0.77
CA ALA A 211 -1.59 -9.61 -0.18
C ALA A 211 -2.39 -9.40 -1.48
N GLU A 212 -3.02 -10.47 -2.00
CA GLU A 212 -3.85 -10.38 -3.21
C GLU A 212 -5.11 -9.54 -2.99
N ASN A 213 -5.74 -9.62 -1.81
CA ASN A 213 -6.87 -8.77 -1.45
C ASN A 213 -6.47 -7.29 -1.42
N ILE A 214 -5.32 -6.98 -0.82
CA ILE A 214 -4.80 -5.62 -0.77
C ILE A 214 -4.46 -5.10 -2.17
N ARG A 215 -3.81 -5.93 -3.00
CA ARG A 215 -3.51 -5.60 -4.40
C ARG A 215 -4.77 -5.25 -5.17
N LYS A 216 -5.83 -6.06 -5.05
CA LYS A 216 -7.13 -5.80 -5.71
C LYS A 216 -7.80 -4.53 -5.20
N MET A 217 -7.71 -4.28 -3.89
CA MET A 217 -8.20 -3.03 -3.31
C MET A 217 -7.54 -1.82 -3.99
N PHE A 218 -6.22 -1.84 -4.17
CA PHE A 218 -5.53 -0.75 -4.85
C PHE A 218 -5.92 -0.62 -6.33
N LEU A 219 -6.23 -1.73 -7.00
CA LEU A 219 -6.74 -1.71 -8.39
C LEU A 219 -8.13 -1.07 -8.47
N ALA A 220 -9.07 -1.54 -7.66
CA ALA A 220 -10.42 -0.98 -7.61
C ALA A 220 -10.43 0.50 -7.20
N MET A 221 -9.53 0.89 -6.28
CA MET A 221 -9.32 2.28 -5.89
C MET A 221 -8.85 3.17 -7.05
N ALA A 222 -8.08 2.62 -7.95
CA ALA A 222 -7.57 3.38 -9.10
C ALA A 222 -8.61 3.52 -10.21
N GLU A 223 -9.61 2.64 -10.25
CA GLU A 223 -10.81 2.77 -11.10
C GLU A 223 -11.79 3.79 -10.52
N ASP A 224 -12.14 3.66 -9.24
CA ASP A 224 -12.99 4.60 -8.52
C ASP A 224 -12.56 4.73 -7.04
N ILE A 225 -12.18 5.92 -6.63
CA ILE A 225 -11.72 6.21 -5.27
C ILE A 225 -12.81 5.98 -4.20
N ARG A 226 -14.10 6.04 -4.57
CA ARG A 226 -15.23 5.81 -3.65
C ARG A 226 -15.20 4.38 -3.06
N VAL A 227 -14.68 3.41 -3.80
CA VAL A 227 -14.48 2.03 -3.32
C VAL A 227 -13.64 2.01 -2.05
N VAL A 228 -12.58 2.83 -1.99
CA VAL A 228 -11.73 2.91 -0.80
C VAL A 228 -12.42 3.63 0.35
N LEU A 229 -13.18 4.67 0.06
CA LEU A 229 -13.94 5.39 1.09
C LEU A 229 -14.93 4.46 1.78
N ILE A 230 -15.67 3.68 0.99
CA ILE A 230 -16.58 2.64 1.50
C ILE A 230 -15.79 1.61 2.34
N LYS A 231 -14.63 1.16 1.85
CA LYS A 231 -13.82 0.16 2.57
C LYS A 231 -13.17 0.69 3.86
N LEU A 232 -12.85 1.99 3.91
CA LEU A 232 -12.38 2.65 5.14
C LEU A 232 -13.51 2.78 6.16
N ALA A 233 -14.73 3.12 5.73
CA ALA A 233 -15.91 3.19 6.59
C ALA A 233 -16.29 1.81 7.13
N ASP A 234 -16.32 0.77 6.28
CA ASP A 234 -16.46 -0.63 6.66
C ASP A 234 -15.42 -1.03 7.72
N ARG A 235 -14.14 -0.76 7.44
CA ARG A 235 -13.04 -1.07 8.37
C ARG A 235 -13.18 -0.36 9.70
N LEU A 236 -13.58 0.91 9.70
CA LEU A 236 -13.78 1.68 10.93
C LEU A 236 -14.90 1.10 11.77
N HIS A 237 -16.06 0.79 11.17
CA HIS A 237 -17.15 0.16 11.90
C HIS A 237 -16.76 -1.23 12.41
N ASN A 238 -16.04 -2.03 11.62
CA ASN A 238 -15.51 -3.31 12.06
C ASN A 238 -14.56 -3.17 13.24
N MET A 239 -13.71 -2.15 13.29
CA MET A 239 -12.83 -1.87 14.42
C MET A 239 -13.59 -1.45 15.68
N ARG A 240 -14.67 -0.67 15.55
CA ARG A 240 -15.56 -0.28 16.67
C ARG A 240 -16.26 -1.49 17.32
N THR A 241 -16.55 -2.53 16.51
CA THR A 241 -17.29 -3.73 16.93
C THR A 241 -16.42 -4.99 17.08
N LEU A 242 -15.09 -4.85 17.08
CA LEU A 242 -14.15 -5.98 16.99
C LEU A 242 -14.14 -6.90 18.22
N THR A 243 -14.62 -6.43 19.35
CA THR A 243 -14.60 -7.16 20.65
C THR A 243 -15.38 -8.48 20.64
N GLY A 244 -16.29 -8.67 19.69
CA GLY A 244 -17.07 -9.92 19.52
C GLY A 244 -16.31 -11.07 18.85
N LEU A 245 -15.06 -10.86 18.39
CA LEU A 245 -14.27 -11.86 17.67
C LEU A 245 -13.23 -12.54 18.59
N ALA A 246 -12.73 -13.70 18.16
CA ALA A 246 -11.64 -14.40 18.85
C ALA A 246 -10.38 -13.52 18.94
N PRO A 247 -9.60 -13.55 20.05
CA PRO A 247 -8.46 -12.66 20.29
C PRO A 247 -7.41 -12.67 19.17
N GLU A 248 -7.09 -13.82 18.61
CA GLU A 248 -6.13 -13.94 17.51
C GLU A 248 -6.60 -13.19 16.24
N LYS A 249 -7.91 -13.27 15.96
CA LYS A 249 -8.51 -12.55 14.83
C LYS A 249 -8.54 -11.04 15.10
N GLN A 250 -8.79 -10.61 16.35
CA GLN A 250 -8.71 -9.21 16.74
C GLN A 250 -7.32 -8.64 16.54
N LEU A 251 -6.27 -9.31 17.01
CA LEU A 251 -4.88 -8.88 16.84
C LEU A 251 -4.47 -8.78 15.38
N ARG A 252 -4.85 -9.75 14.55
CA ARG A 252 -4.57 -9.73 13.12
C ARG A 252 -5.22 -8.55 12.42
N ILE A 253 -6.52 -8.32 12.66
CA ILE A 253 -7.28 -7.22 12.05
C ILE A 253 -6.71 -5.87 12.53
N ALA A 254 -6.40 -5.72 13.82
CA ALA A 254 -5.83 -4.51 14.38
C ALA A 254 -4.45 -4.19 13.77
N ARG A 255 -3.58 -5.21 13.59
CA ARG A 255 -2.28 -5.04 12.93
C ARG A 255 -2.44 -4.59 11.48
N GLN A 256 -3.29 -5.27 10.70
CA GLN A 256 -3.58 -4.90 9.32
C GLN A 256 -4.14 -3.48 9.23
N THR A 257 -5.00 -3.09 10.17
CA THR A 257 -5.57 -1.74 10.22
C THR A 257 -4.49 -0.70 10.44
N LEU A 258 -3.57 -0.93 11.36
CA LEU A 258 -2.49 0.00 11.68
C LEU A 258 -1.43 0.09 10.58
N GLU A 259 -1.17 -1.02 9.87
CA GLU A 259 -0.12 -1.09 8.84
C GLU A 259 -0.59 -0.62 7.46
N ILE A 260 -1.90 -0.68 7.17
CA ILE A 260 -2.42 -0.45 5.81
C ILE A 260 -3.54 0.59 5.79
N TYR A 261 -4.63 0.38 6.54
CA TYR A 261 -5.82 1.23 6.43
C TYR A 261 -5.64 2.61 7.06
N ALA A 262 -5.00 2.71 8.22
CA ALA A 262 -4.74 4.01 8.84
C ALA A 262 -3.74 4.86 8.03
N PRO A 263 -2.61 4.32 7.51
CA PRO A 263 -1.75 5.04 6.57
C PRO A 263 -2.43 5.40 5.25
N LEU A 264 -3.33 4.55 4.75
CA LEU A 264 -4.12 4.86 3.55
C LEU A 264 -5.07 6.04 3.80
N ALA A 265 -5.79 6.05 4.92
CA ALA A 265 -6.63 7.19 5.32
C ALA A 265 -5.79 8.47 5.49
N GLU A 266 -4.56 8.36 6.03
CA GLU A 266 -3.60 9.48 6.11
C GLU A 266 -3.22 10.01 4.73
N ARG A 267 -2.92 9.11 3.78
CA ARG A 267 -2.55 9.48 2.40
C ARG A 267 -3.69 10.16 1.66
N LEU A 268 -4.93 9.73 1.91
CA LEU A 268 -6.13 10.34 1.36
C LEU A 268 -6.56 11.62 2.11
N GLY A 269 -5.89 11.95 3.20
CA GLY A 269 -6.17 13.13 4.02
C GLY A 269 -7.39 13.02 4.93
N ILE A 270 -7.98 11.82 5.10
CA ILE A 270 -9.18 11.60 5.90
C ILE A 270 -8.80 11.40 7.36
N TRP A 271 -8.57 12.53 8.05
CA TRP A 271 -8.03 12.51 9.41
C TRP A 271 -8.99 11.91 10.43
N GLN A 272 -10.30 12.12 10.27
CA GLN A 272 -11.31 11.55 11.16
C GLN A 272 -11.23 10.03 11.24
N ILE A 273 -11.17 9.35 10.09
CA ILE A 273 -11.03 7.89 10.05
C ILE A 273 -9.64 7.46 10.52
N LYS A 274 -8.60 8.16 10.08
CA LYS A 274 -7.21 7.78 10.38
C LYS A 274 -6.95 7.65 11.88
N TRP A 275 -7.22 8.72 12.65
CA TRP A 275 -6.85 8.70 14.06
C TRP A 275 -7.69 7.72 14.88
N GLU A 276 -8.95 7.52 14.52
CA GLU A 276 -9.82 6.57 15.22
C GLU A 276 -9.37 5.13 14.93
N LEU A 277 -9.01 4.79 13.70
CA LEU A 277 -8.41 3.51 13.35
C LEU A 277 -7.11 3.25 14.11
N GLU A 278 -6.24 4.26 14.22
CA GLU A 278 -4.98 4.18 14.97
C GLU A 278 -5.22 3.91 16.46
N ASP A 279 -6.11 4.68 17.11
CA ASP A 279 -6.39 4.54 18.54
C ASP A 279 -7.10 3.22 18.88
N LEU A 280 -8.06 2.78 18.04
CA LEU A 280 -8.74 1.49 18.20
C LEU A 280 -7.78 0.31 18.00
N ALA A 281 -6.90 0.38 16.99
CA ALA A 281 -5.91 -0.66 16.74
C ALA A 281 -4.87 -0.72 17.88
N PHE A 282 -4.38 0.42 18.33
CA PHE A 282 -3.44 0.52 19.45
C PHE A 282 -4.02 -0.03 20.75
N LYS A 283 -5.29 0.25 21.05
CA LYS A 283 -6.01 -0.28 22.21
C LYS A 283 -6.01 -1.82 22.25
N ILE A 284 -6.04 -2.47 21.05
CA ILE A 284 -6.06 -3.93 20.96
C ILE A 284 -4.65 -4.49 20.97
N LEU A 285 -3.71 -3.87 20.23
CA LEU A 285 -2.33 -4.35 20.11
C LEU A 285 -1.51 -4.16 21.39
N GLU A 286 -1.67 -3.01 22.06
CA GLU A 286 -0.90 -2.61 23.24
C GLU A 286 -1.82 -2.12 24.38
N PRO A 287 -2.71 -2.99 24.92
CA PRO A 287 -3.77 -2.57 25.85
C PRO A 287 -3.24 -2.00 27.18
N ALA A 288 -2.07 -2.43 27.62
CA ALA A 288 -1.44 -1.91 28.85
C ALA A 288 -0.97 -0.47 28.64
N ARG A 289 -0.26 -0.21 27.56
CA ARG A 289 0.26 1.13 27.20
C ARG A 289 -0.87 2.10 26.88
N PHE A 290 -1.89 1.64 26.15
CA PHE A 290 -3.07 2.47 25.88
C PHE A 290 -3.74 2.94 27.19
N ARG A 291 -3.97 2.03 28.15
CA ARG A 291 -4.58 2.36 29.46
C ARG A 291 -3.70 3.31 30.28
N GLU A 292 -2.40 3.11 30.29
CA GLU A 292 -1.44 3.98 30.97
C GLU A 292 -1.53 5.42 30.44
N LEU A 293 -1.42 5.59 29.11
CA LEU A 293 -1.48 6.91 28.48
C LEU A 293 -2.86 7.56 28.63
N ALA A 294 -3.93 6.79 28.48
CA ALA A 294 -5.28 7.29 28.69
C ALA A 294 -5.47 7.83 30.12
N LYS A 295 -4.96 7.13 31.13
CA LYS A 295 -5.01 7.56 32.54
C LYS A 295 -4.18 8.84 32.77
N LEU A 296 -3.00 8.93 32.18
CA LEU A 296 -2.14 10.14 32.27
C LEU A 296 -2.82 11.36 31.63
N LEU A 297 -3.46 11.17 30.48
CA LEU A 297 -4.22 12.21 29.80
C LEU A 297 -5.46 12.66 30.60
N ASP A 298 -6.20 11.71 31.15
CA ASP A 298 -7.40 12.01 31.95
C ASP A 298 -7.05 12.73 33.24
N THR A 299 -6.04 12.28 33.97
CA THR A 299 -5.57 12.91 35.21
C THR A 299 -5.20 14.39 35.02
N ARG A 300 -4.69 14.75 33.83
CA ARG A 300 -4.27 16.12 33.51
C ARG A 300 -5.33 16.90 32.69
N ARG A 301 -6.47 16.31 32.43
CA ARG A 301 -7.50 16.86 31.54
C ARG A 301 -7.98 18.23 31.98
N LYS A 302 -8.46 18.37 33.25
CA LYS A 302 -8.95 19.65 33.75
C LYS A 302 -7.87 20.74 33.76
N ALA A 303 -6.65 20.40 34.16
CA ALA A 303 -5.53 21.35 34.16
C ALA A 303 -5.15 21.78 32.73
N ARG A 304 -5.27 20.87 31.74
CA ARG A 304 -5.02 21.15 30.33
C ARG A 304 -6.10 22.04 29.73
N GLU A 305 -7.39 21.73 29.97
CA GLU A 305 -8.52 22.53 29.52
C GLU A 305 -8.40 23.95 30.07
N SER A 306 -8.22 24.12 31.38
CA SER A 306 -8.04 25.42 31.99
C SER A 306 -6.81 26.20 31.47
N PHE A 307 -5.71 25.52 31.10
CA PHE A 307 -4.56 26.17 30.48
C PHE A 307 -4.89 26.68 29.09
N ILE A 308 -5.56 25.85 28.28
CA ILE A 308 -5.98 26.21 26.91
C ILE A 308 -6.96 27.38 26.95
N ASP A 309 -7.97 27.34 27.85
CA ASP A 309 -8.95 28.41 27.97
C ASP A 309 -8.29 29.75 28.34
N ARG A 310 -7.29 29.74 29.26
CA ARG A 310 -6.53 30.94 29.58
C ARG A 310 -5.71 31.44 28.41
N ALA A 311 -5.10 30.54 27.63
CA ALA A 311 -4.32 30.90 26.45
C ALA A 311 -5.22 31.50 25.36
N ILE A 312 -6.40 30.96 25.15
CA ILE A 312 -7.40 31.50 24.23
C ILE A 312 -7.84 32.89 24.69
N ALA A 313 -8.19 33.06 25.98
CA ALA A 313 -8.63 34.32 26.54
C ALA A 313 -7.55 35.43 26.44
N GLU A 314 -6.26 35.09 26.41
CA GLU A 314 -5.16 36.04 26.19
C GLU A 314 -4.93 36.38 24.72
N LEU A 315 -5.12 35.38 23.81
CA LEU A 315 -4.83 35.47 22.40
C LEU A 315 -5.97 36.17 21.61
N GLU A 316 -7.23 35.79 21.89
CA GLU A 316 -8.40 36.22 21.13
C GLU A 316 -8.54 37.77 21.05
N PRO A 317 -8.43 38.53 22.15
CA PRO A 317 -8.57 39.98 22.09
C PRO A 317 -7.49 40.64 21.21
N ARG A 318 -6.29 40.03 21.13
CA ARG A 318 -5.20 40.58 20.34
C ARG A 318 -5.42 40.35 18.85
N LEU A 319 -5.96 39.18 18.48
CA LEU A 319 -6.33 38.89 17.10
C LEU A 319 -7.47 39.81 16.65
N LYS A 320 -8.51 39.98 17.46
CA LYS A 320 -9.63 40.89 17.18
C LYS A 320 -9.20 42.36 17.07
N ALA A 321 -8.26 42.80 17.92
CA ALA A 321 -7.70 44.13 17.85
C ALA A 321 -6.91 44.40 16.55
N ALA A 322 -6.40 43.33 15.92
CA ALA A 322 -5.71 43.40 14.62
C ALA A 322 -6.68 43.24 13.44
N GLY A 323 -8.00 43.16 13.69
CA GLY A 323 -9.02 43.04 12.64
C GLY A 323 -9.19 41.61 12.12
N ILE A 324 -8.68 40.60 12.85
CA ILE A 324 -8.84 39.20 12.53
C ILE A 324 -9.96 38.64 13.43
N ASP A 325 -10.98 38.02 12.84
CA ASP A 325 -12.03 37.30 13.58
C ASP A 325 -11.71 35.81 13.60
N PRO A 326 -11.09 35.29 14.69
CA PRO A 326 -10.64 33.92 14.73
C PRO A 326 -11.69 33.00 15.35
N ASP A 327 -11.81 31.77 14.83
CA ASP A 327 -12.36 30.64 15.58
C ASP A 327 -11.24 29.88 16.29
N LEU A 328 -11.25 29.89 17.61
CA LEU A 328 -10.18 29.36 18.48
C LEU A 328 -10.65 28.11 19.20
N ASN A 329 -10.01 26.97 18.89
CA ASN A 329 -10.37 25.70 19.45
C ASN A 329 -9.17 24.99 20.07
N GLY A 330 -9.34 24.42 21.27
CA GLY A 330 -8.36 23.49 21.84
C GLY A 330 -8.34 22.19 21.05
N ARG A 331 -7.16 21.71 20.64
CA ARG A 331 -7.01 20.46 19.90
C ARG A 331 -6.57 19.33 20.84
N PRO A 332 -7.41 18.32 21.11
CA PRO A 332 -6.96 17.11 21.77
C PRO A 332 -6.02 16.31 20.86
N LYS A 333 -4.93 15.81 21.42
CA LYS A 333 -4.00 14.91 20.70
C LYS A 333 -4.38 13.47 20.99
N HIS A 334 -4.41 12.65 19.93
CA HIS A 334 -4.78 11.25 19.99
C HIS A 334 -3.69 10.40 20.67
N ILE A 335 -4.09 9.34 21.36
CA ILE A 335 -3.25 8.53 22.25
C ILE A 335 -2.13 7.87 21.44
N TYR A 336 -2.47 7.25 20.30
CA TYR A 336 -1.47 6.61 19.43
C TYR A 336 -0.43 7.61 18.90
N SER A 337 -0.86 8.81 18.53
CA SER A 337 0.07 9.85 18.02
C SER A 337 1.07 10.29 19.10
N ILE A 338 0.65 10.33 20.36
CA ILE A 338 1.53 10.60 21.51
C ILE A 338 2.52 9.45 21.68
N TRP A 339 2.04 8.19 21.69
CA TRP A 339 2.89 7.01 21.82
C TRP A 339 3.92 6.90 20.70
N LYS A 340 3.51 7.09 19.44
CA LYS A 340 4.42 7.08 18.28
C LYS A 340 5.52 8.14 18.40
N LYS A 341 5.18 9.33 18.93
CA LYS A 341 6.16 10.40 19.17
C LYS A 341 7.11 10.06 20.31
N MET A 342 6.63 9.46 21.41
CA MET A 342 7.46 8.96 22.50
C MET A 342 8.48 7.93 22.00
N GLN A 343 8.04 6.96 21.21
CA GLN A 343 8.90 5.95 20.61
C GLN A 343 9.98 6.56 19.71
N ARG A 344 9.57 7.47 18.79
CA ARG A 344 10.50 8.12 17.87
C ARG A 344 11.56 8.95 18.53
N LYS A 345 11.23 9.63 19.64
CA LYS A 345 12.14 10.49 20.38
C LYS A 345 12.87 9.80 21.53
N GLY A 346 12.48 8.58 21.89
CA GLY A 346 12.95 7.91 23.11
C GLY A 346 12.61 8.69 24.38
N ALA A 347 11.50 9.46 24.37
CA ALA A 347 11.12 10.42 25.40
C ALA A 347 9.98 9.90 26.29
N GLU A 348 9.97 10.29 27.55
CA GLU A 348 8.84 10.02 28.43
C GLU A 348 7.65 10.97 28.15
N PHE A 349 6.45 10.60 28.62
CA PHE A 349 5.23 11.39 28.42
C PHE A 349 5.38 12.86 28.90
N GLY A 350 6.13 13.08 29.97
CA GLY A 350 6.40 14.44 30.51
C GLY A 350 7.23 15.35 29.60
N GLU A 351 7.97 14.75 28.67
CA GLU A 351 8.86 15.45 27.73
C GLU A 351 8.20 15.73 26.38
N ILE A 352 6.95 15.29 26.19
CA ILE A 352 6.17 15.55 24.97
C ILE A 352 5.50 16.93 25.07
N TYR A 353 6.10 17.91 24.40
CA TYR A 353 5.70 19.34 24.47
C TYR A 353 4.37 19.67 23.80
N ASP A 354 3.88 18.87 22.84
CA ASP A 354 2.70 19.13 22.02
C ASP A 354 1.41 18.45 22.51
N VAL A 355 1.33 18.21 23.82
CA VAL A 355 0.09 17.77 24.48
C VAL A 355 -0.93 18.91 24.61
N TYR A 356 -0.42 20.15 24.63
CA TYR A 356 -1.21 21.39 24.65
C TYR A 356 -1.20 21.98 23.26
N ALA A 357 -2.35 22.04 22.61
CA ALA A 357 -2.44 22.62 21.27
C ALA A 357 -3.71 23.47 21.10
N ILE A 358 -3.57 24.60 20.37
CA ILE A 358 -4.66 25.48 19.96
C ILE A 358 -4.71 25.50 18.43
N ARG A 359 -5.91 25.47 17.90
CA ARG A 359 -6.18 25.70 16.49
C ARG A 359 -6.78 27.08 16.31
N ILE A 360 -6.24 27.85 15.37
CA ILE A 360 -6.71 29.18 14.97
C ILE A 360 -7.24 29.03 13.56
N LEU A 361 -8.55 29.23 13.36
CA LEU A 361 -9.19 29.25 12.07
C LEU A 361 -9.48 30.70 11.71
N VAL A 362 -9.13 31.09 10.50
CA VAL A 362 -9.32 32.46 9.95
C VAL A 362 -9.88 32.37 8.54
N ASP A 363 -10.32 33.50 7.97
CA ASP A 363 -10.96 33.49 6.65
C ASP A 363 -9.94 33.47 5.49
N GLU A 364 -8.87 34.25 5.60
CA GLU A 364 -7.92 34.43 4.50
C GLU A 364 -6.49 33.96 4.84
N VAL A 365 -5.73 33.59 3.80
CA VAL A 365 -4.32 33.17 3.94
C VAL A 365 -3.45 34.27 4.55
N ARG A 366 -3.68 35.55 4.18
CA ARG A 366 -2.95 36.69 4.77
C ARG A 366 -3.14 36.75 6.28
N ASP A 367 -4.33 36.43 6.77
CA ASP A 367 -4.67 36.45 8.18
C ASP A 367 -4.00 35.33 8.95
N CYS A 368 -3.71 34.20 8.28
CA CYS A 368 -2.89 33.13 8.87
C CYS A 368 -1.48 33.64 9.24
N TYR A 369 -0.82 34.38 8.34
CA TYR A 369 0.52 34.93 8.60
C TYR A 369 0.49 36.10 9.58
N ALA A 370 -0.56 36.92 9.55
CA ALA A 370 -0.76 37.97 10.53
C ALA A 370 -0.97 37.42 11.94
N ALA A 371 -1.80 36.40 12.08
CA ALA A 371 -2.00 35.66 13.34
C ALA A 371 -0.69 35.04 13.86
N LEU A 372 0.14 34.46 12.99
CA LEU A 372 1.45 33.96 13.36
C LEU A 372 2.33 35.04 13.97
N GLY A 373 2.37 36.24 13.35
CA GLY A 373 3.10 37.41 13.87
C GLY A 373 2.63 37.83 15.26
N ILE A 374 1.32 37.85 15.49
CA ILE A 374 0.72 38.15 16.79
C ILE A 374 1.10 37.10 17.83
N VAL A 375 0.98 35.81 17.49
CA VAL A 375 1.37 34.69 18.37
C VAL A 375 2.84 34.79 18.78
N HIS A 376 3.78 35.06 17.86
CA HIS A 376 5.19 35.21 18.13
C HIS A 376 5.55 36.52 18.86
N SER A 377 4.69 37.55 18.76
CA SER A 377 4.84 38.73 19.57
C SER A 377 4.39 38.53 21.02
N LEU A 378 3.42 37.66 21.23
CA LEU A 378 2.84 37.33 22.53
C LEU A 378 3.68 36.34 23.31
N TRP A 379 4.12 35.27 22.62
CA TRP A 379 4.87 34.17 23.22
C TRP A 379 6.14 33.85 22.42
N ARG A 380 7.19 33.48 23.11
CA ARG A 380 8.49 33.20 22.50
C ARG A 380 8.45 31.86 21.72
N PRO A 381 8.74 31.87 20.39
CA PRO A 381 8.79 30.64 19.61
C PRO A 381 9.97 29.74 20.01
N ILE A 382 9.74 28.41 19.97
CA ILE A 382 10.77 27.39 20.19
C ILE A 382 11.54 27.20 18.88
N PRO A 383 12.90 27.41 18.87
CA PRO A 383 13.69 27.25 17.65
C PRO A 383 13.55 25.86 17.03
N GLY A 384 13.41 25.81 15.69
CA GLY A 384 13.30 24.56 14.94
C GLY A 384 11.96 23.84 15.09
N GLN A 385 10.94 24.48 15.65
CA GLN A 385 9.58 23.96 15.78
C GLN A 385 8.57 24.85 15.02
N PHE A 386 8.93 25.23 13.81
CA PHE A 386 8.06 25.97 12.89
C PHE A 386 8.03 25.25 11.56
N ASP A 387 6.82 24.99 11.06
CA ASP A 387 6.57 24.39 9.75
C ASP A 387 5.51 25.21 9.00
N ASP A 388 5.81 25.57 7.76
CA ASP A 388 4.90 26.26 6.86
C ASP A 388 4.35 25.29 5.80
N TYR A 389 3.22 24.67 6.11
CA TYR A 389 2.51 23.81 5.18
C TYR A 389 1.47 24.56 4.32
N ILE A 390 1.36 25.90 4.44
CA ILE A 390 0.61 26.73 3.50
C ILE A 390 1.45 26.97 2.26
N ALA A 391 2.70 27.38 2.43
CA ALA A 391 3.64 27.61 1.34
C ALA A 391 4.06 26.29 0.67
N VAL A 392 4.22 25.22 1.45
CA VAL A 392 4.62 23.88 0.99
C VAL A 392 3.61 22.84 1.49
N PRO A 393 2.47 22.68 0.80
CA PRO A 393 1.44 21.71 1.19
C PRO A 393 1.98 20.29 1.24
N LYS A 394 1.46 19.49 2.19
CA LYS A 394 1.76 18.05 2.21
C LYS A 394 1.07 17.34 1.05
N ASN A 395 1.55 16.17 0.68
CA ASN A 395 0.98 15.39 -0.44
C ASN A 395 -0.49 15.00 -0.26
N ASN A 396 -0.96 14.93 0.99
CA ASN A 396 -2.36 14.72 1.34
C ASN A 396 -3.17 16.02 1.42
N LEU A 397 -2.67 17.10 0.80
CA LEU A 397 -3.27 18.44 0.74
C LEU A 397 -3.40 19.18 2.06
N TYR A 398 -2.79 18.66 3.10
CA TYR A 398 -2.78 19.33 4.39
C TYR A 398 -2.04 20.65 4.30
N GLN A 399 -2.72 21.73 4.68
CA GLN A 399 -2.19 23.10 4.75
C GLN A 399 -2.46 23.68 6.14
N SER A 400 -1.42 24.19 6.78
CA SER A 400 -1.49 24.89 8.07
C SER A 400 -0.13 25.47 8.39
N LEU A 401 -0.07 26.59 9.11
CA LEU A 401 1.16 27.00 9.82
C LEU A 401 1.19 26.26 11.15
N HIS A 402 2.33 25.68 11.49
CA HIS A 402 2.57 25.05 12.78
C HIS A 402 3.68 25.77 13.48
N THR A 403 3.46 26.18 14.71
CA THR A 403 4.51 26.74 15.56
C THR A 403 4.34 26.25 17.00
N ALA A 404 5.45 26.06 17.68
CA ALA A 404 5.46 25.79 19.09
C ALA A 404 6.06 26.98 19.83
N VAL A 405 5.37 27.44 20.87
CA VAL A 405 5.77 28.61 21.65
C VAL A 405 5.87 28.27 23.15
N ILE A 406 6.65 29.01 23.88
CA ILE A 406 6.63 28.98 25.37
C ILE A 406 5.57 29.98 25.83
N ALA A 407 4.42 29.45 26.23
CA ALA A 407 3.30 30.23 26.69
C ALA A 407 3.33 30.45 28.21
N MET A 408 2.20 30.79 28.82
CA MET A 408 2.06 31.02 30.24
C MET A 408 2.63 29.87 31.10
N ASP A 409 3.05 30.18 32.29
CA ASP A 409 3.63 29.19 33.24
C ASP A 409 4.89 28.48 32.68
N GLY A 410 5.54 29.03 31.64
CA GLY A 410 6.70 28.39 30.98
C GLY A 410 6.39 27.10 30.24
N LYS A 411 5.12 26.83 29.94
CA LYS A 411 4.68 25.61 29.28
C LYS A 411 4.74 25.75 27.77
N PRO A 412 5.18 24.71 27.05
CA PRO A 412 5.13 24.69 25.60
C PRO A 412 3.69 24.52 25.12
N LEU A 413 3.33 25.28 24.08
CA LEU A 413 2.03 25.28 23.42
C LEU A 413 2.24 25.19 21.92
N GLU A 414 1.64 24.17 21.27
CA GLU A 414 1.57 24.06 19.81
C GLU A 414 0.41 24.91 19.29
N ILE A 415 0.65 25.68 18.24
CA ILE A 415 -0.38 26.48 17.59
C ILE A 415 -0.44 26.12 16.12
N GLN A 416 -1.63 25.81 15.66
CA GLN A 416 -1.95 25.49 14.27
C GLN A 416 -2.84 26.58 13.69
N ILE A 417 -2.38 27.24 12.62
CA ILE A 417 -3.11 28.34 12.01
C ILE A 417 -3.44 27.98 10.57
N ARG A 418 -4.70 28.08 10.19
CA ARG A 418 -5.17 27.77 8.83
C ARG A 418 -6.50 28.44 8.54
N THR A 419 -6.89 28.52 7.27
CA THR A 419 -8.21 29.01 6.90
C THR A 419 -9.31 27.97 7.12
N GLN A 420 -10.59 28.41 7.16
CA GLN A 420 -11.75 27.50 7.24
C GLN A 420 -11.75 26.50 6.08
N ALA A 421 -11.45 26.93 4.85
CA ALA A 421 -11.36 26.05 3.69
C ALA A 421 -10.25 24.99 3.83
N MET A 422 -9.05 25.38 4.33
CA MET A 422 -7.96 24.46 4.62
C MET A 422 -8.34 23.49 5.73
N HIS A 423 -9.15 23.93 6.68
CA HIS A 423 -9.64 23.07 7.76
C HIS A 423 -10.55 21.98 7.22
N GLN A 424 -11.55 22.33 6.45
CA GLN A 424 -12.45 21.36 5.81
C GLN A 424 -11.65 20.35 4.97
N THR A 425 -10.76 20.84 4.10
CA THR A 425 -9.90 19.97 3.29
C THR A 425 -9.05 19.05 4.17
N SER A 426 -8.56 19.50 5.34
CA SER A 426 -7.74 18.67 6.21
C SER A 426 -8.54 17.65 7.03
N GLU A 427 -9.82 17.87 7.31
CA GLU A 427 -10.64 16.90 8.08
C GLU A 427 -11.21 15.79 7.18
N VAL A 428 -11.68 16.14 5.99
CA VAL A 428 -12.38 15.25 5.06
C VAL A 428 -11.48 14.75 3.92
N GLY A 429 -10.34 15.41 3.69
CA GLY A 429 -9.35 15.01 2.69
C GLY A 429 -9.87 15.05 1.27
N ILE A 430 -9.60 13.97 0.52
CA ILE A 430 -10.01 13.84 -0.88
C ILE A 430 -11.54 13.87 -1.06
N ALA A 431 -12.29 13.50 -0.03
CA ALA A 431 -13.75 13.53 -0.05
C ALA A 431 -14.33 14.95 -0.23
N ALA A 432 -13.63 16.00 0.24
CA ALA A 432 -14.04 17.39 0.04
C ALA A 432 -14.14 17.79 -1.45
N HIS A 433 -13.42 17.10 -2.33
CA HIS A 433 -13.39 17.45 -3.76
C HIS A 433 -14.56 16.88 -4.57
N TRP A 434 -15.29 15.89 -4.07
CA TRP A 434 -16.51 15.39 -4.71
C TRP A 434 -17.63 16.43 -4.75
N ARG A 435 -17.62 17.37 -3.80
CA ARG A 435 -18.60 18.46 -3.71
C ARG A 435 -18.51 19.48 -4.84
N TYR A 436 -17.34 19.61 -5.49
CA TYR A 436 -17.07 20.66 -6.49
C TYR A 436 -16.78 20.04 -7.87
N LYS A 437 -17.68 19.19 -8.36
CA LYS A 437 -17.54 18.50 -9.66
C LYS A 437 -17.63 19.46 -10.89
N GLU A 438 -17.72 20.77 -10.71
CA GLU A 438 -17.86 21.74 -11.81
C GLU A 438 -16.62 22.65 -11.93
N GLY A 439 -15.74 22.33 -12.89
CA GLY A 439 -14.76 23.27 -13.44
C GLY A 439 -13.40 22.68 -13.78
N SER A 440 -12.93 22.89 -14.99
CA SER A 440 -11.68 22.38 -15.60
C SER A 440 -10.37 22.62 -14.82
N LYS A 441 -10.38 23.46 -13.80
CA LYS A 441 -9.24 23.75 -12.93
C LYS A 441 -9.20 22.78 -11.74
N ALA A 442 -10.37 22.47 -11.17
CA ALA A 442 -10.51 21.51 -10.06
C ALA A 442 -10.20 20.08 -10.52
N GLU A 443 -10.57 19.69 -11.74
CA GLU A 443 -10.23 18.39 -12.32
C GLU A 443 -8.73 18.20 -12.49
N ARG A 444 -7.99 19.20 -12.96
CA ARG A 444 -6.53 19.11 -13.11
C ARG A 444 -5.79 19.00 -11.78
N GLU A 445 -6.27 19.67 -10.76
CA GLU A 445 -5.71 19.54 -9.41
C GLU A 445 -6.04 18.18 -8.80
N TYR A 446 -7.25 17.66 -9.02
CA TYR A 446 -7.67 16.33 -8.62
C TYR A 446 -6.82 15.25 -9.29
N ASP A 447 -6.63 15.35 -10.60
CA ASP A 447 -5.80 14.44 -11.38
C ASP A 447 -4.33 14.41 -10.94
N ALA A 448 -3.77 15.55 -10.58
CA ALA A 448 -2.42 15.62 -10.02
C ALA A 448 -2.34 14.92 -8.64
N LYS A 449 -3.40 14.99 -7.85
CA LYS A 449 -3.51 14.36 -6.52
C LYS A 449 -3.61 12.85 -6.60
N LEU A 450 -4.23 12.31 -7.67
CA LEU A 450 -4.34 10.87 -7.93
C LEU A 450 -3.16 10.31 -8.76
N ALA A 451 -2.19 11.15 -9.14
CA ALA A 451 -1.05 10.71 -9.93
C ALA A 451 -0.27 9.54 -9.28
N TRP A 452 -0.20 9.50 -7.95
CA TRP A 452 0.43 8.39 -7.23
C TRP A 452 -0.35 7.06 -7.38
N LEU A 453 -1.69 7.10 -7.51
CA LEU A 453 -2.51 5.92 -7.80
C LEU A 453 -2.21 5.37 -9.19
N ARG A 454 -2.09 6.25 -10.19
CA ARG A 454 -1.70 5.84 -11.55
C ARG A 454 -0.30 5.21 -11.56
N GLN A 455 0.64 5.76 -10.79
CA GLN A 455 1.97 5.15 -10.62
C GLN A 455 1.90 3.76 -10.00
N LEU A 456 0.98 3.53 -9.05
CA LEU A 456 0.74 2.20 -8.49
C LEU A 456 0.18 1.22 -9.52
N MET A 457 -0.73 1.67 -10.38
CA MET A 457 -1.26 0.84 -11.47
C MET A 457 -0.17 0.46 -12.48
N ASP A 458 0.67 1.41 -12.86
CA ASP A 458 1.78 1.13 -13.78
C ASP A 458 2.76 0.14 -13.15
N TRP A 459 3.09 0.32 -11.87
CA TRP A 459 3.95 -0.60 -11.15
C TRP A 459 3.32 -1.99 -10.96
N GLN A 460 2.02 -2.07 -10.71
CA GLN A 460 1.30 -3.34 -10.57
C GLN A 460 1.39 -4.20 -11.85
N ARG A 461 1.42 -3.58 -13.05
CA ARG A 461 1.60 -4.30 -14.31
C ARG A 461 2.98 -4.96 -14.42
N ASP A 462 3.97 -4.39 -13.74
CA ASP A 462 5.36 -4.84 -13.78
C ASP A 462 5.66 -5.93 -12.72
N VAL A 463 4.86 -6.01 -11.63
CA VAL A 463 5.06 -6.95 -10.51
C VAL A 463 4.03 -8.07 -10.54
N SER A 464 4.50 -9.31 -10.69
CA SER A 464 3.64 -10.50 -10.73
C SER A 464 3.25 -11.00 -9.33
N ASP A 465 4.10 -10.79 -8.31
CA ASP A 465 3.87 -11.25 -6.94
C ASP A 465 3.13 -10.21 -6.10
N ALA A 466 1.97 -10.60 -5.55
CA ALA A 466 1.16 -9.75 -4.70
C ALA A 466 1.86 -9.34 -3.39
N THR A 467 2.71 -10.21 -2.84
CA THR A 467 3.46 -9.94 -1.60
C THR A 467 4.50 -8.86 -1.84
N GLU A 468 5.28 -8.97 -2.93
CA GLU A 468 6.26 -7.95 -3.33
C GLU A 468 5.58 -6.60 -3.61
N PHE A 469 4.41 -6.62 -4.25
CA PHE A 469 3.60 -5.42 -4.48
C PHE A 469 3.20 -4.74 -3.16
N VAL A 470 2.64 -5.50 -2.20
CA VAL A 470 2.19 -4.94 -0.91
C VAL A 470 3.37 -4.42 -0.08
N GLU A 471 4.50 -5.12 -0.06
CA GLU A 471 5.71 -4.63 0.62
C GLU A 471 6.23 -3.33 0.01
N GLY A 472 6.26 -3.23 -1.30
CA GLY A 472 6.65 -2.00 -1.98
C GLY A 472 5.68 -0.84 -1.73
N VAL A 473 4.37 -1.09 -1.71
CA VAL A 473 3.36 -0.09 -1.30
C VAL A 473 3.62 0.39 0.13
N LYS A 474 3.93 -0.53 1.06
CA LYS A 474 4.27 -0.17 2.45
C LYS A 474 5.52 0.72 2.51
N LEU A 475 6.53 0.43 1.70
CA LEU A 475 7.79 1.19 1.66
C LEU A 475 7.63 2.58 1.04
N ASP A 476 6.94 2.69 -0.09
CA ASP A 476 6.89 3.93 -0.87
C ASP A 476 5.78 4.88 -0.42
N ILE A 477 4.67 4.35 0.12
CA ILE A 477 3.47 5.14 0.40
C ILE A 477 3.31 5.47 1.88
N PHE A 478 3.68 4.55 2.76
CA PHE A 478 3.35 4.63 4.18
C PHE A 478 4.51 5.07 5.08
N GLN A 479 5.68 5.39 4.51
CA GLN A 479 6.80 5.95 5.27
C GLN A 479 6.75 7.47 5.37
N ASP A 480 7.39 8.01 6.42
CA ASP A 480 7.64 9.45 6.54
C ASP A 480 8.34 9.94 5.26
N GLN A 481 7.98 11.11 4.76
CA GLN A 481 8.54 11.65 3.52
C GLN A 481 9.51 12.79 3.77
N VAL A 482 10.46 12.94 2.87
CA VAL A 482 11.36 14.09 2.78
C VAL A 482 11.06 14.87 1.51
N PHE A 483 11.01 16.20 1.63
CA PHE A 483 10.79 17.12 0.53
C PHE A 483 12.12 17.71 0.11
N VAL A 484 12.49 17.46 -1.14
CA VAL A 484 13.75 17.94 -1.71
C VAL A 484 13.48 18.81 -2.93
N PHE A 485 14.38 19.70 -3.25
CA PHE A 485 14.22 20.67 -4.32
C PHE A 485 15.09 20.32 -5.52
N THR A 486 14.56 20.50 -6.73
CA THR A 486 15.39 20.60 -7.92
C THR A 486 16.13 21.94 -7.93
N PRO A 487 17.22 22.10 -8.71
CA PRO A 487 17.89 23.40 -8.87
C PRO A 487 16.98 24.50 -9.45
N LYS A 488 15.84 24.11 -10.05
CA LYS A 488 14.82 25.04 -10.59
C LYS A 488 13.80 25.46 -9.54
N GLY A 489 13.85 24.86 -8.34
CA GLY A 489 12.90 25.14 -7.25
C GLY A 489 11.69 24.21 -7.21
N ASP A 490 11.57 23.21 -8.12
CA ASP A 490 10.48 22.24 -8.05
C ASP A 490 10.66 21.33 -6.84
N ILE A 491 9.58 21.07 -6.13
CA ILE A 491 9.57 20.18 -4.97
C ILE A 491 9.33 18.73 -5.45
N LYS A 492 10.11 17.80 -4.90
CA LYS A 492 9.94 16.36 -5.07
C LYS A 492 9.85 15.68 -3.72
N ASP A 493 8.83 14.85 -3.57
CA ASP A 493 8.60 14.01 -2.41
C ASP A 493 9.29 12.65 -2.57
N LEU A 494 9.94 12.17 -1.52
CA LEU A 494 10.61 10.88 -1.45
C LEU A 494 10.43 10.27 -0.06
N PRO A 495 10.43 8.93 0.09
CA PRO A 495 10.39 8.31 1.41
C PRO A 495 11.63 8.67 2.23
N ALA A 496 11.47 8.74 3.55
CA ALA A 496 12.57 9.03 4.46
C ALA A 496 13.71 8.01 4.29
N GLY A 497 14.93 8.51 4.18
CA GLY A 497 16.11 7.69 3.90
C GLY A 497 16.35 7.41 2.43
N ALA A 498 15.59 8.01 1.51
CA ALA A 498 15.86 7.98 0.08
C ALA A 498 17.22 8.59 -0.26
N THR A 499 17.77 8.16 -1.38
CA THR A 499 19.09 8.54 -1.88
C THR A 499 19.00 9.44 -3.10
N PRO A 500 20.09 10.07 -3.54
CA PRO A 500 20.15 10.79 -4.81
C PRO A 500 19.78 9.93 -6.02
N LEU A 501 20.00 8.60 -5.97
CA LEU A 501 19.54 7.68 -7.00
C LEU A 501 18.01 7.60 -7.04
N ASP A 502 17.34 7.47 -5.89
CA ASP A 502 15.88 7.49 -5.81
C ASP A 502 15.32 8.80 -6.40
N PHE A 503 15.96 9.92 -6.09
CA PHE A 503 15.60 11.22 -6.66
C PHE A 503 15.79 11.24 -8.19
N ALA A 504 16.89 10.69 -8.71
CA ALA A 504 17.16 10.64 -10.14
C ALA A 504 16.06 9.86 -10.89
N TYR A 505 15.66 8.68 -10.39
CA TYR A 505 14.56 7.90 -10.95
C TYR A 505 13.19 8.56 -10.77
N ARG A 506 13.01 9.36 -9.71
CA ARG A 506 11.79 10.16 -9.50
C ARG A 506 11.64 11.29 -10.50
N ILE A 507 12.75 11.82 -11.03
CA ILE A 507 12.72 12.84 -12.09
C ILE A 507 12.38 12.17 -13.43
N HIS A 508 13.18 11.19 -13.86
CA HIS A 508 12.97 10.43 -15.09
C HIS A 508 13.82 9.16 -15.10
N THR A 509 13.31 8.08 -15.68
CA THR A 509 14.03 6.80 -15.77
C THR A 509 15.38 6.95 -16.45
N ASP A 510 15.48 7.72 -17.56
CA ASP A 510 16.76 7.95 -18.27
C ASP A 510 17.76 8.75 -17.44
N VAL A 511 17.30 9.69 -16.60
CA VAL A 511 18.16 10.42 -15.67
C VAL A 511 18.73 9.44 -14.66
N GLY A 512 17.89 8.54 -14.13
CA GLY A 512 18.28 7.45 -13.25
C GLY A 512 19.35 6.57 -13.88
N HIS A 513 19.11 6.05 -15.09
CA HIS A 513 20.04 5.16 -15.79
C HIS A 513 21.39 5.82 -16.14
N ARG A 514 21.41 7.16 -16.33
CA ARG A 514 22.61 7.91 -16.71
C ARG A 514 23.32 8.57 -15.55
N THR A 515 22.88 8.33 -14.32
CA THR A 515 23.46 8.96 -13.12
C THR A 515 24.90 8.50 -12.93
N ILE A 516 25.82 9.44 -12.76
CA ILE A 516 27.23 9.17 -12.39
C ILE A 516 27.61 9.79 -11.06
N GLY A 517 26.80 10.73 -10.55
CA GLY A 517 27.04 11.41 -9.28
C GLY A 517 25.89 12.34 -8.93
N ALA A 518 25.94 12.90 -7.75
CA ALA A 518 24.94 13.87 -7.27
C ALA A 518 25.60 15.00 -6.46
N LYS A 519 25.03 16.18 -6.56
CA LYS A 519 25.33 17.31 -5.66
C LYS A 519 24.13 17.60 -4.80
N VAL A 520 24.36 17.78 -3.52
CA VAL A 520 23.35 18.22 -2.56
C VAL A 520 23.82 19.54 -1.96
N ASN A 521 23.00 20.57 -2.04
CA ASN A 521 23.31 21.92 -1.59
C ASN A 521 24.65 22.42 -2.18
N ASN A 522 24.86 22.21 -3.48
CA ASN A 522 26.07 22.53 -4.25
C ASN A 522 27.33 21.75 -3.86
N ARG A 523 27.24 20.71 -3.02
CA ARG A 523 28.37 19.85 -2.65
C ARG A 523 28.22 18.47 -3.26
N LEU A 524 29.28 17.94 -3.84
CA LEU A 524 29.29 16.56 -4.32
C LEU A 524 29.13 15.60 -3.13
N VAL A 525 28.17 14.67 -3.24
CA VAL A 525 27.89 13.67 -2.22
C VAL A 525 27.95 12.26 -2.83
N PRO A 526 28.23 11.23 -2.03
CA PRO A 526 28.14 9.86 -2.50
C PRO A 526 26.68 9.47 -2.81
N LEU A 527 26.45 8.46 -3.66
CA LEU A 527 25.13 8.06 -4.12
C LEU A 527 24.27 7.39 -3.03
N ASP A 528 24.87 6.96 -1.93
CA ASP A 528 24.22 6.43 -0.72
C ASP A 528 23.86 7.49 0.33
N TYR A 529 24.13 8.78 0.04
CA TYR A 529 23.74 9.88 0.91
C TYR A 529 22.24 9.84 1.20
N ARG A 530 21.86 10.06 2.46
CA ARG A 530 20.45 10.12 2.87
C ARG A 530 19.93 11.54 2.78
N LEU A 531 18.96 11.75 1.87
CA LEU A 531 18.34 13.04 1.63
C LEU A 531 17.54 13.52 2.85
N LYS A 532 17.55 14.83 3.08
CA LYS A 532 16.87 15.51 4.19
C LYS A 532 15.91 16.55 3.65
N ASN A 533 14.93 16.93 4.47
CA ASN A 533 14.02 18.03 4.13
C ASN A 533 14.81 19.31 3.81
N GLY A 534 14.46 19.94 2.68
CA GLY A 534 15.06 21.18 2.25
C GLY A 534 16.35 21.03 1.42
N ASP A 535 16.83 19.80 1.18
CA ASP A 535 18.00 19.59 0.33
C ASP A 535 17.71 19.97 -1.12
N ILE A 536 18.62 20.72 -1.75
CA ILE A 536 18.60 21.02 -3.19
C ILE A 536 19.48 19.99 -3.88
N VAL A 537 18.87 19.15 -4.73
CA VAL A 537 19.54 18.01 -5.35
C VAL A 537 19.75 18.22 -6.85
N GLU A 538 20.98 18.15 -7.29
CA GLU A 538 21.39 18.17 -8.70
C GLU A 538 22.02 16.83 -9.09
N ILE A 539 21.46 16.18 -10.10
CA ILE A 539 21.97 14.89 -10.61
C ILE A 539 22.97 15.16 -11.74
N VAL A 540 24.14 14.56 -11.60
CA VAL A 540 25.18 14.59 -12.64
C VAL A 540 25.01 13.35 -13.51
N THR A 541 24.75 13.57 -14.82
CA THR A 541 24.49 12.49 -15.79
C THR A 541 25.58 12.41 -16.85
N THR A 542 25.83 11.23 -17.38
CA THR A 542 26.70 11.00 -18.55
C THR A 542 25.91 11.02 -19.85
N ARG A 543 26.59 11.39 -20.93
CA ARG A 543 26.04 11.28 -22.29
C ARG A 543 26.18 9.85 -22.83
N ALA A 544 27.23 9.12 -22.44
CA ALA A 544 27.41 7.71 -22.77
C ALA A 544 26.53 6.84 -21.89
N GLY A 545 25.67 6.03 -22.48
CA GLY A 545 24.74 5.17 -21.74
C GLY A 545 25.46 3.93 -21.20
N HIS A 546 26.02 4.02 -19.99
CA HIS A 546 26.58 2.83 -19.30
C HIS A 546 25.51 2.05 -18.51
N GLY A 547 24.29 2.57 -18.39
CA GLY A 547 23.23 1.97 -17.59
C GLY A 547 23.48 1.98 -16.08
N PRO A 548 22.55 1.44 -15.27
CA PRO A 548 22.71 1.35 -13.82
C PRO A 548 23.70 0.26 -13.41
N SER A 549 24.37 0.43 -12.26
CA SER A 549 25.13 -0.66 -11.62
C SER A 549 24.19 -1.61 -10.84
N ARG A 550 24.53 -2.90 -10.78
CA ARG A 550 23.80 -3.87 -9.94
C ARG A 550 23.85 -3.50 -8.45
N ASP A 551 24.93 -2.89 -7.99
CA ASP A 551 25.07 -2.41 -6.59
C ASP A 551 24.02 -1.37 -6.22
N TRP A 552 23.47 -0.64 -7.19
CA TRP A 552 22.43 0.35 -6.93
C TRP A 552 21.15 -0.25 -6.37
N LEU A 553 20.87 -1.53 -6.62
CA LEU A 553 19.73 -2.24 -6.01
C LEU A 553 19.78 -2.24 -4.48
N ASN A 554 21.01 -2.20 -3.90
CA ASN A 554 21.22 -2.14 -2.45
C ASN A 554 21.19 -0.70 -1.91
N LEU A 555 21.43 0.30 -2.77
CA LEU A 555 21.49 1.71 -2.40
C LEU A 555 20.11 2.38 -2.43
N VAL A 556 19.29 2.03 -3.43
CA VAL A 556 17.96 2.64 -3.59
C VAL A 556 16.97 2.16 -2.52
N ARG A 557 16.08 3.06 -2.12
CA ARG A 557 15.02 2.78 -1.14
C ARG A 557 13.67 2.62 -1.78
N THR A 558 13.39 3.37 -2.85
CA THR A 558 12.09 3.32 -3.52
C THR A 558 11.94 2.03 -4.32
N SER A 559 10.76 1.42 -4.26
CA SER A 559 10.41 0.25 -5.09
C SER A 559 10.45 0.62 -6.58
N HIS A 560 10.00 1.83 -6.93
CA HIS A 560 10.07 2.34 -8.31
C HIS A 560 11.50 2.35 -8.89
N ALA A 561 12.47 2.91 -8.15
CA ALA A 561 13.86 2.92 -8.63
C ALA A 561 14.42 1.50 -8.76
N ARG A 562 14.15 0.64 -7.75
CA ARG A 562 14.59 -0.75 -7.75
C ARG A 562 14.04 -1.52 -8.94
N GLU A 563 12.76 -1.34 -9.24
CA GLU A 563 12.10 -2.02 -10.36
C GLU A 563 12.64 -1.52 -11.72
N LYS A 564 12.83 -0.21 -11.91
CA LYS A 564 13.40 0.32 -13.17
C LYS A 564 14.84 -0.16 -13.39
N ILE A 565 15.61 -0.35 -12.32
CA ILE A 565 16.95 -0.95 -12.39
C ILE A 565 16.84 -2.43 -12.80
N ARG A 566 15.94 -3.21 -12.16
CA ARG A 566 15.72 -4.62 -12.50
C ARG A 566 15.24 -4.79 -13.95
N GLN A 567 14.31 -3.97 -14.42
CA GLN A 567 13.81 -3.98 -15.79
C GLN A 567 14.92 -3.70 -16.81
N TRP A 568 15.82 -2.76 -16.48
CA TRP A 568 16.96 -2.47 -17.35
C TRP A 568 17.87 -3.70 -17.51
N PHE A 569 18.22 -4.36 -16.39
CA PHE A 569 19.03 -5.59 -16.44
C PHE A 569 18.30 -6.73 -17.16
N LYS A 570 17.01 -6.93 -16.85
CA LYS A 570 16.19 -7.95 -17.53
C LYS A 570 16.12 -7.72 -19.04
N ARG A 571 16.02 -6.46 -19.47
CA ARG A 571 16.05 -6.12 -20.90
C ARG A 571 17.43 -6.40 -21.51
N GLN A 572 18.49 -5.99 -20.85
CA GLN A 572 19.86 -6.24 -21.32
C GLN A 572 20.16 -7.74 -21.36
N GLU A 573 19.83 -8.48 -20.31
CA GLU A 573 19.97 -9.94 -20.28
C GLU A 573 19.12 -10.61 -21.37
N ARG A 574 17.94 -10.08 -21.66
CA ARG A 574 17.09 -10.56 -22.75
C ARG A 574 17.75 -10.34 -24.10
N ASP A 575 18.31 -9.16 -24.35
CA ASP A 575 19.00 -8.84 -25.61
C ASP A 575 20.27 -9.69 -25.77
N GLU A 576 21.05 -9.88 -24.71
CA GLU A 576 22.18 -10.80 -24.67
C GLU A 576 21.74 -12.25 -24.94
N ASN A 577 20.64 -12.71 -24.32
CA ASN A 577 20.06 -14.02 -24.54
C ASN A 577 19.51 -14.21 -25.95
N ILE A 578 18.94 -13.17 -26.57
CA ILE A 578 18.52 -13.20 -27.97
C ILE A 578 19.75 -13.46 -28.90
N VAL A 579 20.82 -12.72 -28.68
CA VAL A 579 22.05 -12.91 -29.43
C VAL A 579 22.61 -14.31 -29.21
N HIS A 580 22.74 -14.73 -27.95
CA HIS A 580 23.25 -16.05 -27.58
C HIS A 580 22.37 -17.19 -28.10
N GLY A 581 21.05 -17.01 -28.09
CA GLY A 581 20.09 -17.96 -28.64
C GLY A 581 20.20 -18.11 -30.14
N ARG A 582 20.34 -16.99 -30.87
CA ARG A 582 20.59 -17.00 -32.31
C ARG A 582 21.89 -17.70 -32.65
N GLU A 583 22.99 -17.39 -31.96
CA GLU A 583 24.27 -18.04 -32.14
C GLU A 583 24.22 -19.56 -31.83
N SER A 584 23.51 -19.93 -30.76
CA SER A 584 23.33 -21.33 -30.37
C SER A 584 22.53 -22.11 -31.39
N LEU A 585 21.45 -21.53 -31.91
CA LEU A 585 20.64 -22.13 -32.97
C LEU A 585 21.44 -22.20 -34.29
N ASP A 586 22.18 -21.14 -34.67
CA ASP A 586 22.99 -21.12 -35.88
C ASP A 586 24.12 -22.18 -35.83
N ARG A 587 24.72 -22.36 -34.66
CA ARG A 587 25.74 -23.39 -34.42
C ARG A 587 25.15 -24.80 -34.60
N GLU A 588 23.95 -25.06 -34.07
CA GLU A 588 23.29 -26.36 -34.21
C GLU A 588 22.79 -26.61 -35.63
N LEU A 589 22.26 -25.59 -36.32
CA LEU A 589 21.88 -25.68 -37.71
C LEU A 589 23.08 -26.02 -38.61
N ARG A 590 24.23 -25.40 -38.40
CA ARG A 590 25.47 -25.73 -39.11
C ARG A 590 25.95 -27.14 -38.79
N ARG A 591 25.79 -27.59 -37.57
CA ARG A 591 26.22 -28.93 -37.09
C ARG A 591 25.36 -30.05 -37.68
N LEU A 592 24.03 -29.89 -37.64
CA LEU A 592 23.06 -30.96 -37.95
C LEU A 592 22.53 -30.87 -39.40
N ALA A 593 22.37 -29.68 -39.95
CA ALA A 593 21.72 -29.45 -41.22
C ALA A 593 22.61 -28.79 -42.27
N ARG A 594 23.89 -28.48 -41.97
CA ARG A 594 24.83 -27.75 -42.82
C ARG A 594 24.26 -26.44 -43.42
N THR A 595 23.33 -25.83 -42.70
CA THR A 595 22.65 -24.59 -43.08
C THR A 595 22.78 -23.54 -41.95
N SER A 596 22.23 -22.32 -42.14
CA SER A 596 22.27 -21.26 -41.14
C SER A 596 20.87 -20.72 -40.88
N THR A 597 20.69 -19.99 -39.78
CA THR A 597 19.46 -19.30 -39.47
C THR A 597 18.99 -18.34 -40.55
N ALA A 598 19.93 -17.70 -41.26
CA ALA A 598 19.63 -16.83 -42.41
C ALA A 598 19.08 -17.58 -43.62
N ALA A 599 19.48 -18.84 -43.83
CA ALA A 599 19.06 -19.67 -44.94
C ALA A 599 17.71 -20.36 -44.70
N VAL A 600 17.36 -20.61 -43.42
CA VAL A 600 16.07 -21.23 -43.04
C VAL A 600 14.88 -20.25 -43.15
N GLY A 601 15.13 -18.95 -43.10
CA GLY A 601 14.10 -17.91 -43.20
C GLY A 601 13.40 -17.62 -41.86
N GLN A 602 13.01 -16.37 -41.66
CA GLN A 602 12.36 -15.93 -40.43
C GLN A 602 10.97 -16.53 -40.24
N ASP A 603 10.22 -16.77 -41.31
CA ASP A 603 8.85 -17.30 -41.26
C ASP A 603 8.83 -18.73 -40.71
N SER A 604 9.76 -19.58 -41.14
CA SER A 604 9.89 -20.95 -40.65
C SER A 604 10.27 -21.01 -39.16
N ILE A 605 11.13 -20.10 -38.72
CA ILE A 605 11.51 -19.97 -37.34
C ILE A 605 10.32 -19.47 -36.49
N LEU A 606 9.51 -18.53 -37.01
CA LEU A 606 8.31 -18.03 -36.35
C LEU A 606 7.24 -19.11 -36.22
N GLU A 607 7.11 -19.98 -37.22
CA GLU A 607 6.18 -21.11 -37.17
C GLU A 607 6.55 -22.11 -36.06
N VAL A 608 7.81 -22.46 -35.93
CA VAL A 608 8.30 -23.31 -34.84
C VAL A 608 8.21 -22.59 -33.51
N ALA A 609 8.43 -21.28 -33.43
CA ALA A 609 8.22 -20.47 -32.22
C ALA A 609 6.76 -20.55 -31.76
N ARG A 610 5.79 -20.38 -32.65
CA ARG A 610 4.34 -20.51 -32.37
C ARG A 610 3.95 -21.89 -31.89
N GLN A 611 4.53 -22.95 -32.46
CA GLN A 611 4.32 -24.33 -32.01
C GLN A 611 4.81 -24.53 -30.56
N LEU A 612 5.73 -23.71 -30.10
CA LEU A 612 6.27 -23.72 -28.74
C LEU A 612 5.68 -22.65 -27.82
N ASN A 613 4.58 -22.02 -28.25
CA ASN A 613 3.84 -20.95 -27.54
C ASN A 613 4.61 -19.64 -27.37
N TYR A 614 5.42 -19.27 -28.37
CA TYR A 614 6.09 -17.96 -28.44
C TYR A 614 5.51 -17.14 -29.57
N ASP A 615 5.01 -15.93 -29.28
CA ASP A 615 4.39 -15.05 -30.27
C ASP A 615 5.43 -14.25 -31.08
N SER A 616 6.66 -14.13 -30.58
CA SER A 616 7.76 -13.36 -31.18
C SER A 616 8.99 -14.21 -31.35
N THR A 617 9.69 -14.03 -32.51
CA THR A 617 10.99 -14.66 -32.75
C THR A 617 12.06 -14.24 -31.75
N ASP A 618 12.00 -13.00 -31.22
CA ASP A 618 12.96 -12.51 -30.24
C ASP A 618 12.75 -13.16 -28.88
N ASP A 619 11.50 -13.34 -28.41
CA ASP A 619 11.20 -14.08 -27.19
C ASP A 619 11.59 -15.54 -27.30
N PHE A 620 11.40 -16.12 -28.48
CA PHE A 620 11.84 -17.46 -28.77
C PHE A 620 13.38 -17.60 -28.74
N PHE A 621 14.14 -16.69 -29.38
CA PHE A 621 15.60 -16.69 -29.29
C PHE A 621 16.09 -16.44 -27.86
N ALA A 622 15.44 -15.55 -27.11
CA ALA A 622 15.76 -15.38 -25.70
C ALA A 622 15.58 -16.69 -24.92
N ALA A 623 14.48 -17.43 -25.17
CA ALA A 623 14.20 -18.71 -24.55
C ALA A 623 15.24 -19.80 -24.89
N VAL A 624 15.74 -19.80 -26.13
CA VAL A 624 16.86 -20.66 -26.53
C VAL A 624 18.15 -20.23 -25.82
N GLY A 625 18.39 -18.92 -25.69
CA GLY A 625 19.61 -18.37 -25.08
C GLY A 625 19.78 -18.68 -23.60
N TYR A 626 18.71 -18.64 -22.81
CA TYR A 626 18.77 -19.05 -21.41
C TYR A 626 18.44 -20.54 -21.18
N GLY A 627 18.27 -21.33 -22.25
CA GLY A 627 18.17 -22.78 -22.18
C GLY A 627 16.79 -23.36 -21.89
N ALA A 628 15.71 -22.57 -21.91
CA ALA A 628 14.35 -23.09 -21.77
C ALA A 628 13.90 -23.90 -22.98
N VAL A 629 14.45 -23.60 -24.16
CA VAL A 629 14.23 -24.32 -25.40
C VAL A 629 15.58 -24.82 -25.91
N SER A 630 15.69 -26.12 -26.14
CA SER A 630 16.92 -26.73 -26.71
C SER A 630 17.07 -26.37 -28.18
N ALA A 631 18.20 -25.78 -28.56
CA ALA A 631 18.52 -25.47 -29.96
C ALA A 631 18.44 -26.70 -30.87
N GLN A 632 18.86 -27.88 -30.40
CA GLN A 632 18.75 -29.16 -31.10
C GLN A 632 17.29 -29.54 -31.39
N SER A 633 16.38 -29.35 -30.43
CA SER A 633 14.94 -29.63 -30.59
C SER A 633 14.32 -28.73 -31.65
N VAL A 634 14.80 -27.49 -31.73
CA VAL A 634 14.37 -26.52 -32.76
C VAL A 634 14.79 -26.97 -34.17
N VAL A 635 16.05 -27.38 -34.35
CA VAL A 635 16.56 -27.84 -35.64
C VAL A 635 15.77 -29.07 -36.15
N MET A 636 15.44 -29.99 -35.27
CA MET A 636 14.62 -31.15 -35.62
C MET A 636 13.18 -30.78 -36.03
N ARG A 637 12.59 -29.77 -35.42
CA ARG A 637 11.23 -29.29 -35.76
C ARG A 637 11.20 -28.48 -37.06
N LEU A 638 12.32 -27.85 -37.41
CA LEU A 638 12.47 -27.14 -38.67
C LEU A 638 12.52 -28.11 -39.89
N GLY A 639 12.63 -29.43 -39.67
CA GLY A 639 12.64 -30.45 -40.72
C GLY A 639 13.85 -30.34 -41.68
N VAL A 640 14.92 -29.67 -41.26
CA VAL A 640 16.12 -29.40 -42.11
C VAL A 640 17.24 -30.40 -41.79
N ALA A 641 17.02 -31.31 -40.82
CA ALA A 641 18.02 -32.34 -40.48
C ALA A 641 17.99 -33.46 -41.50
N ASP A 642 19.17 -33.82 -42.07
CA ASP A 642 19.38 -34.94 -42.98
C ASP A 642 18.93 -36.26 -42.26
N ASP A 643 18.12 -37.08 -42.91
CA ASP A 643 17.52 -38.32 -42.40
C ASP A 643 18.56 -39.48 -42.19
N SER A 644 19.62 -39.20 -41.48
CA SER A 644 20.52 -40.28 -41.03
C SER A 644 20.46 -40.46 -39.51
N HIS A 645 19.58 -41.37 -39.12
CA HIS A 645 19.57 -42.15 -37.87
C HIS A 645 20.29 -41.60 -36.62
N VAL A 646 19.57 -40.80 -35.82
CA VAL A 646 19.78 -40.76 -34.38
C VAL A 646 18.44 -41.02 -33.71
N ALA A 647 18.29 -42.18 -33.15
CA ALA A 647 17.16 -42.55 -32.28
C ALA A 647 17.14 -41.55 -31.09
N LEU A 648 16.13 -40.69 -31.08
CA LEU A 648 15.88 -39.84 -29.93
C LEU A 648 15.56 -40.70 -28.71
N PRO A 649 16.13 -40.39 -27.53
CA PRO A 649 15.59 -40.93 -26.28
C PRO A 649 14.17 -40.32 -26.14
N THR A 650 13.18 -41.12 -26.15
CA THR A 650 11.77 -40.80 -25.90
C THR A 650 11.71 -40.14 -24.53
N VAL A 651 11.59 -38.82 -24.48
CA VAL A 651 11.23 -38.13 -23.25
C VAL A 651 9.77 -38.51 -22.97
N ALA A 652 9.56 -39.33 -21.98
CA ALA A 652 8.26 -39.65 -21.47
C ALA A 652 7.52 -38.35 -21.09
N PRO A 653 6.21 -38.20 -21.34
CA PRO A 653 5.44 -37.07 -20.92
C PRO A 653 5.57 -36.88 -19.39
N PRO A 654 5.49 -35.63 -18.88
CA PRO A 654 5.59 -35.43 -17.45
C PRO A 654 4.53 -36.28 -16.76
N PRO A 655 4.90 -37.03 -15.72
CA PRO A 655 3.97 -37.94 -15.06
C PRO A 655 2.81 -37.12 -14.50
N SER A 656 1.59 -37.45 -14.90
CA SER A 656 0.39 -37.13 -14.15
C SER A 656 0.62 -37.41 -12.68
N PRO A 657 -0.02 -36.72 -11.72
CA PRO A 657 0.20 -36.87 -10.30
C PRO A 657 0.02 -38.36 -9.93
N GLN A 658 1.13 -39.08 -9.90
CA GLN A 658 1.15 -40.50 -9.58
C GLN A 658 0.83 -40.62 -8.09
N ARG A 659 -0.08 -41.53 -7.77
CA ARG A 659 -0.24 -42.13 -6.45
C ARG A 659 1.16 -42.44 -5.91
N ALA A 660 1.48 -42.00 -4.70
CA ALA A 660 2.71 -42.34 -4.04
C ALA A 660 2.80 -43.90 -3.87
N GLY A 661 3.29 -44.57 -4.90
CA GLY A 661 3.56 -46.00 -4.88
C GLY A 661 4.76 -46.24 -3.98
N GLY A 662 4.67 -47.23 -3.10
CA GLY A 662 5.79 -47.67 -2.24
C GLY A 662 5.46 -47.73 -0.75
N VAL A 663 4.29 -47.36 -0.30
CA VAL A 663 3.87 -47.51 1.11
C VAL A 663 2.47 -48.15 1.18
N ARG A 664 2.34 -49.19 2.00
CA ARG A 664 1.11 -49.93 2.25
C ARG A 664 0.57 -49.58 3.64
N VAL A 665 -0.71 -49.25 3.72
CA VAL A 665 -1.40 -49.04 5.00
C VAL A 665 -1.88 -50.39 5.52
N LYS A 666 -1.53 -50.75 6.77
CA LYS A 666 -1.99 -52.00 7.39
C LYS A 666 -3.51 -51.98 7.56
N GLY A 667 -4.19 -52.96 6.90
CA GLY A 667 -5.58 -53.22 7.15
C GLY A 667 -6.61 -52.43 6.29
N VAL A 668 -6.20 -51.54 5.39
CA VAL A 668 -7.12 -50.80 4.51
C VAL A 668 -6.50 -50.67 3.12
N GLY A 669 -7.21 -51.22 2.10
CA GLY A 669 -6.83 -51.05 0.70
C GLY A 669 -7.24 -49.68 0.15
N ASP A 670 -6.44 -49.11 -0.78
CA ASP A 670 -6.78 -47.95 -1.63
C ASP A 670 -6.94 -46.58 -0.94
N LEU A 671 -6.23 -46.29 0.15
CA LEU A 671 -6.16 -44.92 0.67
C LEU A 671 -5.14 -44.05 -0.10
N LEU A 672 -5.47 -42.79 -0.37
CA LEU A 672 -4.53 -41.81 -0.92
C LEU A 672 -3.40 -41.57 0.08
N VAL A 673 -2.18 -41.99 -0.28
CA VAL A 673 -0.98 -41.82 0.55
C VAL A 673 -0.12 -40.69 -0.01
N ARG A 674 0.41 -39.83 0.88
CA ARG A 674 1.33 -38.74 0.56
C ARG A 674 2.48 -38.75 1.54
N PHE A 675 3.68 -38.34 1.09
CA PHE A 675 4.83 -38.15 1.96
C PHE A 675 4.82 -36.73 2.58
N ALA A 676 5.17 -36.68 3.86
CA ALA A 676 5.23 -35.41 4.61
C ALA A 676 6.42 -34.57 4.16
N ARG A 677 6.16 -33.28 3.95
CA ARG A 677 7.20 -32.30 3.58
C ARG A 677 8.07 -31.85 4.75
N CYS A 678 7.65 -32.07 5.99
CA CYS A 678 8.37 -31.65 7.20
C CYS A 678 9.48 -32.63 7.62
N CYS A 679 9.49 -33.86 7.08
CA CYS A 679 10.47 -34.87 7.46
C CYS A 679 10.94 -35.76 6.31
N HIS A 680 10.36 -35.62 5.11
CA HIS A 680 10.77 -36.27 3.86
C HIS A 680 11.17 -37.76 4.02
N PRO A 681 10.24 -38.66 4.44
CA PRO A 681 10.58 -40.07 4.66
C PRO A 681 10.98 -40.78 3.36
N ILE A 682 12.00 -41.68 3.43
CA ILE A 682 12.48 -42.48 2.29
C ILE A 682 12.48 -43.96 2.63
N PRO A 683 12.49 -44.86 1.64
CA PRO A 683 12.50 -46.30 1.87
C PRO A 683 13.61 -46.75 2.81
N GLY A 684 13.20 -47.43 3.91
CA GLY A 684 14.07 -47.90 4.99
C GLY A 684 14.00 -47.01 6.25
N ASP A 685 13.38 -45.84 6.21
CA ASP A 685 13.10 -45.07 7.41
C ASP A 685 11.97 -45.72 8.23
N PRO A 686 11.97 -45.59 9.57
CA PRO A 686 10.82 -45.96 10.42
C PRO A 686 9.71 -44.91 10.24
N ILE A 687 8.59 -45.36 9.67
CA ILE A 687 7.46 -44.46 9.27
C ILE A 687 6.21 -44.67 10.10
N GLN A 688 5.36 -43.64 10.16
CA GLN A 688 4.03 -43.60 10.75
C GLN A 688 3.08 -42.80 9.86
N GLY A 689 1.91 -43.34 9.62
CA GLY A 689 0.85 -42.67 8.89
C GLY A 689 0.05 -41.73 9.80
N PHE A 690 -0.31 -40.56 9.28
CA PHE A 690 -1.14 -39.57 9.94
C PHE A 690 -2.38 -39.29 9.09
N ILE A 691 -3.57 -39.56 9.64
CA ILE A 691 -4.86 -39.35 8.94
C ILE A 691 -5.18 -37.87 8.88
N THR A 692 -5.18 -37.28 7.67
CA THR A 692 -5.48 -35.87 7.42
C THR A 692 -6.90 -35.72 6.92
N ARG A 693 -7.74 -34.90 7.57
CA ARG A 693 -9.13 -34.68 7.18
C ARG A 693 -9.21 -34.18 5.73
N GLY A 694 -9.87 -34.96 4.85
CA GLY A 694 -10.11 -34.63 3.44
C GLY A 694 -8.92 -34.83 2.48
N LYS A 695 -7.71 -35.26 2.96
CA LYS A 695 -6.50 -35.40 2.12
C LYS A 695 -5.84 -36.80 2.16
N GLY A 696 -6.45 -37.78 2.83
CA GLY A 696 -5.90 -39.14 2.96
C GLY A 696 -4.84 -39.27 4.06
N VAL A 697 -3.93 -40.24 3.92
CA VAL A 697 -2.86 -40.54 4.89
C VAL A 697 -1.58 -39.85 4.48
N THR A 698 -1.01 -39.04 5.40
CA THR A 698 0.32 -38.44 5.23
C THR A 698 1.34 -39.28 6.01
N VAL A 699 2.38 -39.73 5.34
CA VAL A 699 3.44 -40.57 5.93
C VAL A 699 4.56 -39.68 6.46
N HIS A 700 4.86 -39.85 7.74
CA HIS A 700 5.91 -39.15 8.45
C HIS A 700 6.97 -40.13 8.97
N LEU A 701 8.15 -39.63 9.34
CA LEU A 701 9.08 -40.37 10.20
C LEU A 701 8.47 -40.58 11.59
N ARG A 702 8.68 -41.71 12.22
CA ARG A 702 8.24 -41.96 13.63
C ARG A 702 8.79 -40.93 14.62
N SER A 703 9.98 -40.39 14.33
CA SER A 703 10.64 -39.35 15.13
C SER A 703 10.20 -37.91 14.79
N CYS A 704 9.27 -37.71 13.84
CA CYS A 704 8.84 -36.40 13.45
C CYS A 704 8.06 -35.71 14.57
N PRO A 705 8.35 -34.44 14.89
CA PRO A 705 7.62 -33.66 15.91
C PRO A 705 6.10 -33.64 15.70
N THR A 706 5.63 -33.65 14.45
CA THR A 706 4.19 -33.68 14.11
C THR A 706 3.53 -34.96 14.61
N VAL A 707 4.23 -36.10 14.58
CA VAL A 707 3.73 -37.39 15.07
C VAL A 707 3.87 -37.50 16.58
N LEU A 708 5.04 -37.08 17.12
CA LEU A 708 5.34 -37.14 18.55
C LEU A 708 4.43 -36.22 19.41
N ASN A 709 4.00 -35.07 18.87
CA ASN A 709 3.18 -34.10 19.56
C ASN A 709 1.65 -34.28 19.32
N GLU A 710 1.25 -35.33 18.54
CA GLU A 710 -0.17 -35.57 18.27
C GLU A 710 -0.88 -36.10 19.50
N ARG A 711 -1.94 -35.47 19.92
CA ARG A 711 -2.75 -35.82 21.11
C ARG A 711 -3.83 -36.86 20.79
N GLU A 712 -4.29 -36.91 19.54
CA GLU A 712 -5.32 -37.84 19.06
C GLU A 712 -4.67 -39.10 18.49
N VAL A 713 -4.36 -40.10 19.31
CA VAL A 713 -3.73 -41.36 18.90
C VAL A 713 -4.54 -42.08 17.83
N SER A 714 -5.85 -41.90 17.78
CA SER A 714 -6.74 -42.46 16.75
C SER A 714 -6.48 -41.95 15.32
N ARG A 715 -5.69 -40.91 15.16
CA ARG A 715 -5.29 -40.35 13.83
C ARG A 715 -3.94 -40.95 13.36
N LEU A 716 -3.27 -41.68 14.18
CA LEU A 716 -2.02 -42.39 13.83
C LEU A 716 -2.37 -43.79 13.34
N ILE A 717 -1.83 -44.16 12.16
CA ILE A 717 -2.04 -45.47 11.55
C ILE A 717 -0.72 -46.08 11.17
N ASP A 718 -0.58 -47.41 11.35
CA ASP A 718 0.63 -48.11 10.98
C ASP A 718 0.74 -48.26 9.47
N VAL A 719 1.91 -47.93 8.94
CA VAL A 719 2.25 -48.00 7.51
C VAL A 719 3.58 -48.71 7.33
N GLU A 720 3.73 -49.42 6.23
CA GLU A 720 4.96 -50.18 5.91
C GLU A 720 5.39 -49.88 4.48
N TRP A 721 6.71 -49.86 4.23
CA TRP A 721 7.27 -49.76 2.88
C TRP A 721 6.99 -51.03 2.08
N GLU A 722 6.61 -50.87 0.82
CA GLU A 722 6.52 -51.98 -0.12
C GLU A 722 7.90 -52.45 -0.55
N ALA A 723 8.05 -53.75 -0.79
CA ALA A 723 9.31 -54.35 -1.20
C ALA A 723 9.70 -53.90 -2.63
N ALA A 724 10.90 -53.32 -2.78
CA ALA A 724 11.56 -52.85 -3.98
C ALA A 724 10.99 -51.55 -4.62
N PRO A 725 11.36 -50.36 -4.14
CA PRO A 725 11.07 -49.12 -4.83
C PRO A 725 12.00 -48.95 -6.05
N THR A 726 11.39 -48.71 -7.23
CA THR A 726 12.08 -48.31 -8.47
C THR A 726 12.26 -46.82 -8.57
N GLN A 727 11.91 -46.08 -7.53
CA GLN A 727 11.90 -44.60 -7.52
C GLN A 727 13.03 -44.03 -6.64
N THR A 728 13.53 -42.87 -7.02
CA THR A 728 14.49 -42.10 -6.25
C THR A 728 13.75 -40.94 -5.54
N TYR A 729 14.32 -40.46 -4.42
CA TYR A 729 13.71 -39.47 -3.54
C TYR A 729 14.70 -38.32 -3.29
N PRO A 730 14.26 -37.04 -3.41
CA PRO A 730 15.08 -35.88 -3.14
C PRO A 730 15.26 -35.69 -1.62
N ILE A 731 16.50 -35.63 -1.15
CA ILE A 731 16.84 -35.42 0.25
C ILE A 731 17.83 -34.27 0.39
N ALA A 732 17.51 -33.33 1.24
CA ALA A 732 18.41 -32.24 1.60
C ALA A 732 19.46 -32.75 2.62
N VAL A 733 20.73 -32.44 2.35
CA VAL A 733 21.89 -32.77 3.16
C VAL A 733 22.65 -31.49 3.45
N ARG A 734 23.09 -31.34 4.69
CA ARG A 734 23.94 -30.26 5.17
C ARG A 734 25.31 -30.82 5.55
N VAL A 735 26.34 -30.25 4.94
CA VAL A 735 27.75 -30.54 5.24
C VAL A 735 28.39 -29.29 5.82
N GLU A 736 28.95 -29.41 6.99
CA GLU A 736 29.74 -28.35 7.64
C GLU A 736 31.21 -28.70 7.55
N ALA A 737 32.01 -27.80 7.04
CA ALA A 737 33.43 -28.02 6.81
C ALA A 737 34.25 -26.74 6.97
N TYR A 738 35.56 -26.83 7.08
CA TYR A 738 36.47 -25.71 6.90
C TYR A 738 36.64 -25.40 5.41
N ASP A 739 36.51 -24.14 5.04
CA ASP A 739 36.65 -23.71 3.64
C ASP A 739 38.09 -23.94 3.14
N ARG A 740 38.21 -24.59 2.01
CA ARG A 740 39.43 -24.77 1.26
C ARG A 740 39.21 -24.95 -0.23
N THR A 741 40.23 -24.65 -0.99
CA THR A 741 40.23 -24.92 -2.43
C THR A 741 40.00 -26.41 -2.71
N GLY A 742 38.99 -26.73 -3.54
CA GLY A 742 38.64 -28.09 -3.91
C GLY A 742 37.64 -28.82 -3.00
N LEU A 743 37.18 -28.22 -1.89
CA LEU A 743 36.20 -28.85 -0.98
C LEU A 743 34.92 -29.29 -1.73
N LEU A 744 34.33 -28.44 -2.50
CA LEU A 744 33.11 -28.76 -3.25
C LEU A 744 33.36 -29.83 -4.33
N ASN A 745 34.52 -29.82 -4.96
CA ASN A 745 34.90 -30.84 -5.92
C ASN A 745 34.99 -32.23 -5.25
N ASP A 746 35.62 -32.32 -4.06
CA ASP A 746 35.75 -33.56 -3.33
C ASP A 746 34.39 -34.13 -2.88
N ILE A 747 33.49 -33.25 -2.40
CA ILE A 747 32.11 -33.63 -2.05
C ILE A 747 31.36 -34.15 -3.27
N THR A 748 31.39 -33.40 -4.39
CA THR A 748 30.67 -33.78 -5.62
C THR A 748 31.25 -35.06 -6.23
N GLN A 749 32.56 -35.31 -6.12
CA GLN A 749 33.19 -36.53 -6.57
C GLN A 749 32.72 -37.75 -5.76
N VAL A 750 32.62 -37.65 -4.42
CA VAL A 750 32.09 -38.73 -3.56
C VAL A 750 30.64 -39.06 -3.94
N VAL A 751 29.81 -38.04 -4.21
CA VAL A 751 28.40 -38.23 -4.61
C VAL A 751 28.31 -38.88 -6.00
N ALA A 752 29.15 -38.44 -6.94
CA ALA A 752 29.20 -39.03 -8.29
C ALA A 752 29.67 -40.47 -8.30
N GLU A 753 30.70 -40.83 -7.50
CA GLU A 753 31.18 -42.22 -7.32
C GLU A 753 30.11 -43.13 -6.71
N ALA A 754 29.24 -42.58 -5.84
CA ALA A 754 28.10 -43.31 -5.30
C ALA A 754 26.93 -43.44 -6.28
N LYS A 755 27.08 -42.91 -7.51
CA LYS A 755 26.02 -42.85 -8.56
C LYS A 755 24.73 -42.21 -8.05
N VAL A 756 24.87 -41.14 -7.29
CA VAL A 756 23.77 -40.32 -6.76
C VAL A 756 23.76 -39.01 -7.54
N ASN A 757 22.55 -38.58 -7.96
CA ASN A 757 22.38 -37.31 -8.63
C ASN A 757 22.25 -36.15 -7.63
N ILE A 758 22.80 -34.97 -7.97
CA ILE A 758 22.67 -33.75 -7.20
C ILE A 758 21.64 -32.86 -7.94
N LEU A 759 20.51 -32.61 -7.31
CA LEU A 759 19.46 -31.77 -7.88
C LEU A 759 19.71 -30.28 -7.65
N ALA A 760 20.28 -29.94 -6.51
CA ALA A 760 20.64 -28.57 -6.13
C ALA A 760 21.84 -28.60 -5.18
N ALA A 761 22.68 -27.57 -5.23
CA ALA A 761 23.73 -27.34 -4.26
C ALA A 761 23.92 -25.85 -4.01
N ASP A 762 24.04 -25.45 -2.76
CA ASP A 762 24.30 -24.12 -2.27
C ASP A 762 25.48 -24.16 -1.28
N VAL A 763 26.37 -23.17 -1.36
CA VAL A 763 27.54 -23.08 -0.49
C VAL A 763 27.60 -21.71 0.13
N VAL A 764 27.61 -21.65 1.44
CA VAL A 764 27.75 -20.43 2.23
C VAL A 764 29.04 -20.52 3.04
N VAL A 765 29.95 -19.56 2.84
CA VAL A 765 31.20 -19.45 3.60
C VAL A 765 31.04 -18.36 4.66
N GLY A 766 31.28 -18.71 5.91
CA GLY A 766 31.27 -17.81 7.06
C GLY A 766 32.56 -16.99 7.18
N PRO A 767 32.55 -15.89 7.95
CA PRO A 767 33.72 -15.05 8.17
C PRO A 767 34.84 -15.74 8.97
N ASP A 768 34.55 -16.88 9.59
CA ASP A 768 35.43 -17.75 10.36
C ASP A 768 36.06 -18.90 9.54
N HIS A 769 36.00 -18.80 8.21
CA HIS A 769 36.40 -19.83 7.26
C HIS A 769 35.65 -21.16 7.42
N THR A 770 34.46 -21.17 8.01
CA THR A 770 33.59 -22.34 7.96
C THR A 770 32.74 -22.28 6.69
N ALA A 771 32.63 -23.40 5.99
CA ALA A 771 31.78 -23.59 4.83
C ALA A 771 30.58 -24.47 5.17
N VAL A 772 29.40 -24.04 4.85
CA VAL A 772 28.18 -24.87 4.92
C VAL A 772 27.72 -25.16 3.51
N VAL A 773 27.82 -26.44 3.12
CA VAL A 773 27.32 -26.92 1.83
C VAL A 773 25.97 -27.59 2.05
N ARG A 774 24.93 -27.04 1.43
CA ARG A 774 23.60 -27.66 1.36
C ARG A 774 23.45 -28.28 -0.01
N ALA A 775 23.13 -29.55 -0.06
CA ALA A 775 22.92 -30.25 -1.32
C ALA A 775 21.64 -31.09 -1.26
N THR A 776 20.84 -31.08 -2.34
CA THR A 776 19.72 -31.99 -2.50
C THR A 776 20.14 -33.17 -3.34
N LEU A 777 20.20 -34.34 -2.71
CA LEU A 777 20.65 -35.62 -3.29
C LEU A 777 19.45 -36.49 -3.66
N GLU A 778 19.51 -37.12 -4.81
CA GLU A 778 18.49 -38.05 -5.28
C GLU A 778 18.83 -39.48 -4.95
N VAL A 779 18.24 -40.03 -3.89
CA VAL A 779 18.60 -41.35 -3.35
C VAL A 779 17.45 -42.36 -3.39
N ALA A 780 17.73 -43.64 -3.56
CA ALA A 780 16.74 -44.70 -3.62
C ALA A 780 16.42 -45.30 -2.22
N SER A 781 17.29 -45.15 -1.22
CA SER A 781 17.11 -45.75 0.12
C SER A 781 17.98 -45.07 1.18
N VAL A 782 17.60 -45.27 2.46
CA VAL A 782 18.40 -44.85 3.63
C VAL A 782 19.80 -45.43 3.62
N SER A 783 19.97 -46.68 3.19
CA SER A 783 21.27 -47.33 3.12
C SER A 783 22.18 -46.73 2.04
N GLN A 784 21.63 -46.23 0.95
CA GLN A 784 22.42 -45.48 -0.05
C GLN A 784 22.81 -44.10 0.51
N LEU A 785 21.87 -43.41 1.14
CA LEU A 785 22.15 -42.13 1.78
C LEU A 785 23.23 -42.25 2.85
N ALA A 786 23.11 -43.21 3.77
CA ALA A 786 24.08 -43.44 4.84
C ALA A 786 25.50 -43.69 4.32
N ARG A 787 25.65 -44.44 3.20
CA ARG A 787 26.95 -44.64 2.57
C ARG A 787 27.54 -43.35 2.00
N VAL A 788 26.73 -42.53 1.41
CA VAL A 788 27.19 -41.25 0.86
C VAL A 788 27.60 -40.29 1.98
N LEU A 789 26.75 -40.15 3.01
CA LEU A 789 27.06 -39.30 4.17
C LEU A 789 28.32 -39.74 4.89
N GLY A 790 28.49 -41.06 5.15
CA GLY A 790 29.68 -41.62 5.81
C GLY A 790 30.96 -41.42 4.98
N ARG A 791 30.90 -41.40 3.64
CA ARG A 791 32.05 -41.10 2.80
C ARG A 791 32.38 -39.59 2.76
N ILE A 792 31.37 -38.74 2.77
CA ILE A 792 31.58 -37.28 2.85
C ILE A 792 32.18 -36.91 4.22
N GLU A 793 31.73 -37.54 5.30
CA GLU A 793 32.26 -37.34 6.66
C GLU A 793 33.73 -37.72 6.82
N GLN A 794 34.22 -38.66 5.99
CA GLN A 794 35.65 -39.06 5.96
C GLN A 794 36.53 -38.10 5.15
N LEU A 795 35.97 -37.13 4.45
CA LEU A 795 36.77 -36.14 3.72
C LEU A 795 37.50 -35.23 4.72
N LYS A 796 38.72 -34.89 4.35
CA LYS A 796 39.52 -33.95 5.13
C LYS A 796 38.81 -32.62 5.29
N ASP A 797 38.85 -32.06 6.51
CA ASP A 797 38.28 -30.76 6.88
C ASP A 797 36.72 -30.69 6.95
N VAL A 798 36.03 -31.80 6.78
CA VAL A 798 34.60 -31.92 7.05
C VAL A 798 34.40 -32.16 8.57
N SER A 799 33.58 -31.32 9.21
CA SER A 799 33.29 -31.33 10.64
C SER A 799 32.00 -32.06 10.96
N SER A 800 30.97 -31.90 10.13
CA SER A 800 29.72 -32.65 10.31
C SER A 800 28.99 -32.85 8.98
N VAL A 801 28.27 -33.97 8.88
CA VAL A 801 27.40 -34.28 7.74
C VAL A 801 26.08 -34.80 8.27
N GLN A 802 24.99 -34.14 7.93
CA GLN A 802 23.67 -34.52 8.42
C GLN A 802 22.57 -34.29 7.38
N ARG A 803 21.48 -35.06 7.55
CA ARG A 803 20.27 -34.83 6.77
C ARG A 803 19.61 -33.53 7.25
N ASP A 804 19.35 -32.61 6.34
CA ASP A 804 18.65 -31.36 6.63
C ASP A 804 17.14 -31.64 6.66
N LEU A 805 16.54 -31.53 7.83
CA LEU A 805 15.10 -31.74 8.06
C LEU A 805 14.35 -30.40 8.24
N SER A 806 15.00 -29.27 7.90
CA SER A 806 14.43 -27.93 8.07
C SER A 806 13.50 -27.52 6.91
#